data_fcdcccde0966e45500e0e3f7bd52d144
#
_entry.id   fcdcccde0966e45500e0e3f7bd52d144
#
_cell.length_a   1.000
_cell.length_b   1.000
_cell.length_c   1.000
_cell.angle_alpha   90.00
_cell.angle_beta   90.00
_cell.angle_gamma   90.00
#
_symmetry.space_group_name_H-M   'P 1'
#
loop_
_entity.id
_entity.type
_entity.pdbx_description
1 polymer ?
#
loop_
_entity_poly.entity_id
_entity_poly.type
_entity_poly.pdbx_seq_one_letter_code
_entity_poly.pdbx_strand_id
1 'polypeptide(L)'
;MQSYRLLILPFLILAVSFTILYPNFADRDLKIVVREDVYALPEAEQKILVNALFERWAKDYGKSSGWTIEPTGTLPPKENPFYTVKGRFITSAKINQISQENQSLVSESKNKLEPTWIETAIRGGKSLSIKLGLDLQGGMRVVLKGDFDDYTSKLKDLYAKELNELNLTLNNPATKPEEKNKAKSRLAEIESSFDLSPMRKIVELEKAKMIIDNRLTTQNLTEPQVRIQKEQDAIEVSLPGVSNSAAILEILQNTETVEYRLEEPNPFVFKGQIADNERRMMDLGKRENTDIFLFQDLVKNKAGKKAQDEFLEGLEKKYNIPKDYKVYAMWARGNSAKSALLPRSFVVLERKIALSGNDMTNAQPSYNSNSYGWMVSFTLTPNGAEKFFDLTSENRGRNLAIVWGDKVISNPVINDPIAGGRAEISGSFSEQEAIRLANVISEGALPIPLSVLEMRFIGPTLGIESIEVGIKAVAIGFFLVMIYMIFYYRLGGFIADLSLLVNIIILAALLTLMDFTLTLPGIAGIILTAGMAVDANVIIYERIREEIEEGRALSIAVTRGFENAFWTIMDANVTTLIAGILMIRLGNGPIKGFAITLCWGIVTTLFTSLFLSRLFMELAVNRMGVHHLNLRPFFFGKKETTNV
;
A
#
# COMPACT_ATOMS: atom_id res chain seq x y z
N MET A 1 43.16 -28.85 -10.13
CA MET A 1 42.81 -27.53 -9.55
C MET A 1 41.61 -26.84 -10.20
N GLN A 2 41.34 -27.00 -11.49
CA GLN A 2 40.16 -26.38 -12.14
C GLN A 2 38.81 -26.92 -11.61
N SER A 3 38.69 -28.19 -11.28
CA SER A 3 37.41 -28.77 -10.79
C SER A 3 37.00 -28.31 -9.40
N TYR A 4 37.92 -27.80 -8.55
CA TYR A 4 37.54 -27.26 -7.25
C TYR A 4 36.91 -25.85 -7.34
N ARG A 5 37.33 -25.06 -8.32
CA ARG A 5 36.76 -23.71 -8.54
C ARG A 5 35.31 -23.79 -9.07
N LEU A 6 34.99 -24.82 -9.84
CA LEU A 6 33.63 -25.08 -10.33
C LEU A 6 32.68 -25.55 -9.21
N LEU A 7 33.20 -26.24 -8.16
CA LEU A 7 32.43 -26.66 -7.01
C LEU A 7 32.07 -25.49 -6.05
N ILE A 8 32.95 -24.50 -5.94
CA ILE A 8 32.78 -23.41 -4.98
C ILE A 8 31.54 -22.55 -5.32
N LEU A 9 31.30 -22.24 -6.61
CA LEU A 9 30.23 -21.34 -7.02
C LEU A 9 28.81 -21.85 -6.67
N PRO A 10 28.42 -23.09 -6.96
CA PRO A 10 27.10 -23.60 -6.57
C PRO A 10 26.91 -23.68 -5.06
N PHE A 11 27.94 -24.08 -4.30
CA PHE A 11 27.86 -24.08 -2.84
C PHE A 11 27.77 -22.67 -2.25
N LEU A 12 28.46 -21.70 -2.84
CA LEU A 12 28.34 -20.30 -2.45
C LEU A 12 26.93 -19.77 -2.72
N ILE A 13 26.37 -20.03 -3.90
CA ILE A 13 25.01 -19.63 -4.26
C ILE A 13 23.98 -20.27 -3.31
N LEU A 14 24.13 -21.55 -3.00
CA LEU A 14 23.27 -22.23 -2.05
C LEU A 14 23.39 -21.64 -0.64
N ALA A 15 24.61 -21.39 -0.16
CA ALA A 15 24.84 -20.76 1.13
C ALA A 15 24.22 -19.35 1.20
N VAL A 16 24.39 -18.54 0.16
CA VAL A 16 23.78 -17.22 0.05
C VAL A 16 22.25 -17.32 0.02
N SER A 17 21.69 -18.31 -0.70
CA SER A 17 20.25 -18.55 -0.75
C SER A 17 19.69 -18.93 0.62
N PHE A 18 20.35 -19.80 1.37
CA PHE A 18 19.97 -20.13 2.74
C PHE A 18 20.07 -18.93 3.68
N THR A 19 21.10 -18.09 3.49
CA THR A 19 21.25 -16.87 4.27
C THR A 19 20.09 -15.90 4.02
N ILE A 20 19.68 -15.71 2.77
CA ILE A 20 18.56 -14.85 2.39
C ILE A 20 17.22 -15.40 2.96
N LEU A 21 17.05 -16.71 2.98
CA LEU A 21 15.83 -17.35 3.49
C LEU A 21 15.81 -17.47 5.02
N TYR A 22 16.97 -17.36 5.68
CA TYR A 22 17.11 -17.55 7.12
C TYR A 22 16.09 -16.75 7.94
N PRO A 23 15.78 -15.47 7.63
CA PRO A 23 14.78 -14.70 8.38
C PRO A 23 13.40 -15.33 8.46
N ASN A 24 13.02 -16.17 7.48
CA ASN A 24 11.74 -16.88 7.49
C ASN A 24 11.68 -18.03 8.50
N PHE A 25 12.84 -18.56 8.92
CA PHE A 25 12.97 -19.70 9.82
C PHE A 25 13.60 -19.34 11.18
N ALA A 26 14.13 -18.11 11.31
CA ALA A 26 14.77 -17.64 12.53
C ALA A 26 13.76 -17.49 13.68
N ASP A 27 14.26 -17.66 14.90
CA ASP A 27 13.53 -17.25 16.08
C ASP A 27 13.42 -15.73 16.07
N ARG A 28 12.22 -15.20 16.28
CA ARG A 28 11.93 -13.76 16.26
C ARG A 28 11.16 -13.34 17.50
N ASP A 29 11.39 -12.11 17.90
CA ASP A 29 10.68 -11.46 18.98
C ASP A 29 9.61 -10.52 18.37
N LEU A 30 8.36 -10.81 18.65
CA LEU A 30 7.23 -9.97 18.29
C LEU A 30 6.75 -9.21 19.52
N LYS A 31 6.81 -7.88 19.49
CA LYS A 31 6.24 -7.02 20.53
C LYS A 31 4.77 -6.73 20.21
N ILE A 32 3.88 -7.19 21.06
CA ILE A 32 2.43 -6.98 20.95
C ILE A 32 2.02 -5.96 22.01
N VAL A 33 1.42 -4.87 21.57
CA VAL A 33 0.96 -3.77 22.43
C VAL A 33 -0.54 -3.92 22.69
N VAL A 34 -0.93 -3.97 23.94
CA VAL A 34 -2.33 -4.01 24.36
C VAL A 34 -2.96 -2.62 24.20
N ARG A 35 -4.25 -2.56 23.89
CA ARG A 35 -4.98 -1.29 23.73
C ARG A 35 -5.12 -0.52 25.04
N GLU A 36 -5.15 0.80 24.94
CA GLU A 36 -5.26 1.71 26.09
C GLU A 36 -6.56 1.56 26.89
N ASP A 37 -7.66 1.25 26.19
CA ASP A 37 -8.96 1.02 26.83
C ASP A 37 -8.99 -0.27 27.68
N VAL A 38 -8.24 -1.30 27.30
CA VAL A 38 -8.06 -2.52 28.12
C VAL A 38 -7.22 -2.23 29.35
N TYR A 39 -6.29 -1.31 29.23
CA TYR A 39 -5.41 -0.87 30.33
C TYR A 39 -6.10 0.01 31.37
N ALA A 40 -7.19 0.65 30.98
CA ALA A 40 -8.03 1.42 31.91
C ALA A 40 -8.91 0.53 32.80
N LEU A 41 -8.96 -0.78 32.56
CA LEU A 41 -9.70 -1.74 33.35
C LEU A 41 -8.95 -2.06 34.68
N PRO A 42 -9.67 -2.53 35.74
CA PRO A 42 -9.03 -3.03 36.94
C PRO A 42 -8.03 -4.16 36.69
N GLU A 43 -6.91 -4.18 37.39
CA GLU A 43 -5.78 -5.11 37.16
C GLU A 43 -6.20 -6.60 37.11
N ALA A 44 -7.20 -6.98 37.89
CA ALA A 44 -7.74 -8.33 37.91
C ALA A 44 -8.45 -8.70 36.61
N GLU A 45 -9.22 -7.78 36.00
CA GLU A 45 -9.91 -7.98 34.75
C GLU A 45 -8.93 -7.97 33.57
N GLN A 46 -7.92 -7.10 33.61
CA GLN A 46 -6.84 -7.09 32.61
C GLN A 46 -6.12 -8.44 32.54
N LYS A 47 -5.72 -8.99 33.70
CA LYS A 47 -5.03 -10.28 33.76
C LYS A 47 -5.88 -11.41 33.20
N ILE A 48 -7.18 -11.42 33.50
CA ILE A 48 -8.10 -12.45 32.98
C ILE A 48 -8.22 -12.35 31.46
N LEU A 49 -8.45 -11.18 30.92
CA LEU A 49 -8.60 -10.94 29.49
C LEU A 49 -7.31 -11.26 28.71
N VAL A 50 -6.18 -10.79 29.22
CA VAL A 50 -4.88 -10.99 28.59
C VAL A 50 -4.44 -12.45 28.70
N ASN A 51 -4.62 -13.12 29.83
CA ASN A 51 -4.29 -14.54 29.98
C ASN A 51 -5.19 -15.42 29.09
N ALA A 52 -6.49 -15.13 29.01
CA ALA A 52 -7.41 -15.86 28.12
C ALA A 52 -6.99 -15.74 26.63
N LEU A 53 -6.52 -14.55 26.23
CA LEU A 53 -5.97 -14.31 24.90
C LEU A 53 -4.72 -15.15 24.65
N PHE A 54 -3.79 -15.17 25.60
CA PHE A 54 -2.53 -15.91 25.49
C PHE A 54 -2.74 -17.42 25.55
N GLU A 55 -3.63 -17.92 26.39
CA GLU A 55 -3.99 -19.33 26.41
C GLU A 55 -4.59 -19.78 25.08
N ARG A 56 -5.43 -18.92 24.47
CA ARG A 56 -5.97 -19.15 23.13
C ARG A 56 -4.87 -19.20 22.09
N TRP A 57 -3.96 -18.22 22.09
CA TRP A 57 -2.84 -18.20 21.14
C TRP A 57 -1.87 -19.35 21.34
N ALA A 58 -1.56 -19.72 22.57
CA ALA A 58 -0.73 -20.88 22.86
C ALA A 58 -1.40 -22.18 22.41
N LYS A 59 -2.73 -22.26 22.48
CA LYS A 59 -3.48 -23.41 21.98
C LYS A 59 -3.55 -23.46 20.46
N ASP A 60 -3.82 -22.32 19.80
CA ASP A 60 -4.04 -22.25 18.36
C ASP A 60 -2.73 -22.21 17.56
N TYR A 61 -1.70 -21.54 18.08
CA TYR A 61 -0.43 -21.33 17.39
C TYR A 61 0.79 -21.98 18.06
N GLY A 62 0.76 -22.17 19.38
CA GLY A 62 1.91 -22.64 20.15
C GLY A 62 2.26 -24.11 19.97
N LYS A 63 1.27 -25.01 19.76
CA LYS A 63 1.51 -26.45 19.61
C LYS A 63 2.26 -26.82 18.35
N SER A 64 2.11 -26.06 17.28
CA SER A 64 2.78 -26.31 15.98
C SER A 64 4.06 -25.49 15.79
N SER A 65 4.25 -24.40 16.53
CA SER A 65 5.29 -23.38 16.27
C SER A 65 6.27 -23.16 17.42
N GLY A 66 6.04 -23.78 18.60
CA GLY A 66 6.92 -23.61 19.78
C GLY A 66 6.98 -22.16 20.29
N TRP A 67 5.89 -21.41 20.20
CA TRP A 67 5.86 -20.02 20.65
C TRP A 67 5.80 -19.92 22.16
N THR A 68 6.66 -19.07 22.73
CA THR A 68 6.62 -18.68 24.14
C THR A 68 6.19 -17.22 24.25
N ILE A 69 5.36 -16.92 25.25
CA ILE A 69 4.83 -15.58 25.48
C ILE A 69 5.31 -15.15 26.85
N GLU A 70 6.10 -14.09 26.90
CA GLU A 70 6.64 -13.54 28.14
C GLU A 70 6.07 -12.14 28.37
N PRO A 71 5.53 -11.85 29.56
CA PRO A 71 5.19 -10.47 29.92
C PRO A 71 6.48 -9.67 30.03
N THR A 72 6.66 -8.68 29.20
CA THR A 72 7.87 -7.87 29.16
C THR A 72 7.70 -6.67 30.08
N GLY A 73 8.01 -6.84 31.38
CA GLY A 73 8.29 -5.78 32.33
C GLY A 73 7.17 -4.80 32.67
N THR A 74 7.22 -4.27 33.85
CA THR A 74 6.49 -3.06 34.27
C THR A 74 7.12 -1.86 33.57
N LEU A 75 6.46 -1.34 32.57
CA LEU A 75 6.85 -0.09 31.91
C LEU A 75 6.57 1.12 32.80
N PRO A 76 7.33 2.22 32.60
CA PRO A 76 7.04 3.50 33.27
C PRO A 76 5.61 3.95 32.99
N PRO A 77 4.97 4.76 33.85
CA PRO A 77 3.54 5.03 33.82
C PRO A 77 3.00 5.78 32.61
N LYS A 78 3.76 5.89 31.51
CA LYS A 78 3.38 6.58 30.28
C LYS A 78 3.51 5.76 29.00
N GLU A 79 4.00 4.51 29.06
CA GLU A 79 4.12 3.66 27.87
C GLU A 79 3.17 2.46 27.99
N ASN A 80 2.46 2.17 26.91
CA ASN A 80 1.56 1.01 26.86
C ASN A 80 2.37 -0.27 27.08
N PRO A 81 1.93 -1.16 27.94
CA PRO A 81 2.63 -2.40 28.15
C PRO A 81 2.54 -3.29 26.92
N PHE A 82 3.60 -3.98 26.71
CA PHE A 82 3.74 -4.91 25.61
C PHE A 82 4.13 -6.30 26.11
N TYR A 83 3.74 -7.28 25.33
CA TYR A 83 4.13 -8.67 25.53
C TYR A 83 5.08 -9.07 24.41
N THR A 84 6.10 -9.84 24.75
CA THR A 84 7.03 -10.38 23.77
C THR A 84 6.64 -11.83 23.47
N VAL A 85 6.30 -12.10 22.22
CA VAL A 85 6.09 -13.45 21.70
C VAL A 85 7.37 -13.88 21.01
N LYS A 86 8.03 -14.92 21.53
CA LYS A 86 9.24 -15.51 20.92
C LYS A 86 8.89 -16.81 20.23
N GLY A 87 9.40 -17.01 19.02
CA GLY A 87 9.18 -18.27 18.31
C GLY A 87 9.63 -18.24 16.86
N ARG A 88 9.50 -19.40 16.22
CA ARG A 88 9.82 -19.58 14.80
C ARG A 88 8.61 -19.31 13.94
N PHE A 89 8.85 -19.03 12.66
CA PHE A 89 7.82 -18.77 11.66
C PHE A 89 6.87 -17.61 11.99
N ILE A 90 7.34 -16.62 12.77
CA ILE A 90 6.60 -15.39 13.00
C ILE A 90 6.72 -14.54 11.74
N THR A 91 5.64 -14.44 10.98
CA THR A 91 5.57 -13.64 9.75
C THR A 91 4.64 -12.46 9.92
N SER A 92 4.82 -11.42 9.10
CA SER A 92 3.92 -10.25 9.08
C SER A 92 2.46 -10.66 8.84
N ALA A 93 2.23 -11.69 8.01
CA ALA A 93 0.88 -12.24 7.78
C ALA A 93 0.24 -12.80 9.04
N LYS A 94 0.98 -13.57 9.85
CA LYS A 94 0.48 -14.10 11.14
C LYS A 94 0.24 -13.00 12.16
N ILE A 95 1.09 -11.97 12.18
CA ILE A 95 0.91 -10.80 13.05
C ILE A 95 -0.41 -10.10 12.72
N ASN A 96 -0.66 -9.87 11.44
CA ASN A 96 -1.91 -9.24 11.00
C ASN A 96 -3.13 -10.09 11.35
N GLN A 97 -3.05 -11.40 11.15
CA GLN A 97 -4.12 -12.32 11.52
C GLN A 97 -4.41 -12.26 13.04
N ILE A 98 -3.37 -12.32 13.87
CA ILE A 98 -3.50 -12.23 15.33
C ILE A 98 -4.12 -10.88 15.74
N SER A 99 -3.66 -9.80 15.13
CA SER A 99 -4.19 -8.45 15.40
C SER A 99 -5.64 -8.32 14.97
N GLN A 100 -6.02 -8.86 13.82
CA GLN A 100 -7.39 -8.84 13.30
C GLN A 100 -8.38 -9.67 14.15
N GLU A 101 -7.98 -10.87 14.54
CA GLU A 101 -8.81 -11.74 15.38
C GLU A 101 -9.03 -11.18 16.79
N ASN A 102 -8.18 -10.26 17.21
CA ASN A 102 -8.14 -9.70 18.57
C ASN A 102 -8.15 -8.17 18.60
N GLN A 103 -8.80 -7.52 17.65
CA GLN A 103 -8.90 -6.04 17.54
C GLN A 103 -9.43 -5.36 18.81
N SER A 104 -10.24 -6.06 19.59
CA SER A 104 -10.75 -5.55 20.87
C SER A 104 -9.70 -5.43 21.98
N LEU A 105 -8.58 -6.15 21.86
CA LEU A 105 -7.57 -6.28 22.90
C LEU A 105 -6.19 -5.78 22.49
N VAL A 106 -5.86 -5.85 21.20
CA VAL A 106 -4.51 -5.58 20.66
C VAL A 106 -4.52 -4.37 19.74
N SER A 107 -3.49 -3.52 19.86
CA SER A 107 -3.31 -2.36 18.98
C SER A 107 -2.63 -2.78 17.68
N GLU A 108 -3.34 -2.76 16.55
CA GLU A 108 -2.78 -3.12 15.24
C GLU A 108 -1.59 -2.24 14.82
N SER A 109 -1.63 -0.96 15.14
CA SER A 109 -0.66 0.03 14.68
C SER A 109 0.68 0.03 15.44
N LYS A 110 0.74 -0.60 16.62
CA LYS A 110 1.91 -0.56 17.51
C LYS A 110 2.69 -1.88 17.57
N ASN A 111 2.19 -2.94 16.93
CA ASN A 111 2.87 -4.23 16.92
C ASN A 111 4.13 -4.17 16.04
N LYS A 112 5.28 -4.58 16.57
CA LYS A 112 6.56 -4.49 15.89
C LYS A 112 7.32 -5.80 15.94
N LEU A 113 7.69 -6.30 14.76
CA LEU A 113 8.61 -7.43 14.60
C LEU A 113 10.04 -6.91 14.59
N GLU A 114 10.90 -7.45 15.45
CA GLU A 114 12.31 -7.06 15.44
C GLU A 114 13.03 -7.67 14.22
N PRO A 115 13.81 -6.86 13.45
CA PRO A 115 14.54 -7.35 12.30
C PRO A 115 15.69 -8.26 12.75
N THR A 116 15.95 -9.31 11.98
CA THR A 116 17.12 -10.16 12.17
C THR A 116 18.41 -9.42 11.77
N TRP A 117 19.58 -9.90 12.21
CA TRP A 117 20.86 -9.31 11.85
C TRP A 117 21.10 -9.29 10.33
N ILE A 118 20.57 -10.29 9.60
CA ILE A 118 20.65 -10.37 8.14
C ILE A 118 19.79 -9.30 7.48
N GLU A 119 18.57 -9.08 7.96
CA GLU A 119 17.68 -8.02 7.46
C GLU A 119 18.30 -6.64 7.69
N THR A 120 18.96 -6.46 8.81
CA THR A 120 19.68 -5.22 9.10
C THR A 120 20.88 -5.04 8.16
N ALA A 121 21.66 -6.11 7.91
CA ALA A 121 22.85 -6.05 7.06
C ALA A 121 22.52 -5.87 5.57
N ILE A 122 21.49 -6.55 5.06
CA ILE A 122 21.17 -6.55 3.61
C ILE A 122 20.23 -5.40 3.24
N ARG A 123 19.25 -5.07 4.10
CA ARG A 123 18.17 -4.11 3.79
C ARG A 123 17.99 -3.01 4.82
N GLY A 124 18.94 -2.77 5.71
CA GLY A 124 18.82 -1.74 6.73
C GLY A 124 17.63 -1.95 7.67
N GLY A 125 17.29 -3.20 7.98
CA GLY A 125 16.21 -3.57 8.90
C GLY A 125 14.84 -3.80 8.25
N LYS A 126 14.70 -3.72 6.93
CA LYS A 126 13.46 -4.10 6.25
C LYS A 126 13.33 -5.63 6.16
N SER A 127 12.12 -6.14 6.35
CA SER A 127 11.84 -7.59 6.34
C SER A 127 12.27 -8.26 5.03
N LEU A 128 12.92 -9.43 5.16
CA LEU A 128 13.24 -10.39 4.10
C LEU A 128 12.27 -11.57 4.10
N SER A 129 11.07 -11.43 4.65
CA SER A 129 10.06 -12.48 4.62
C SER A 129 9.42 -12.61 3.24
N ILE A 130 8.98 -13.82 2.90
CA ILE A 130 8.18 -14.07 1.70
C ILE A 130 6.86 -13.33 1.86
N LYS A 131 6.60 -12.38 0.97
CA LYS A 131 5.37 -11.61 0.95
C LYS A 131 4.26 -12.42 0.29
N LEU A 132 3.09 -12.44 0.90
CA LEU A 132 1.92 -13.12 0.37
C LEU A 132 0.98 -12.10 -0.29
N GLY A 133 0.43 -12.45 -1.45
CA GLY A 133 -0.51 -11.62 -2.17
C GLY A 133 -1.92 -11.64 -1.55
N LEU A 134 -2.77 -10.79 -2.08
CA LEU A 134 -4.16 -10.65 -1.66
C LEU A 134 -4.93 -11.98 -1.69
N ASP A 135 -4.67 -12.82 -2.71
CA ASP A 135 -5.32 -14.12 -2.89
C ASP A 135 -4.96 -15.13 -1.78
N LEU A 136 -3.82 -14.91 -1.10
CA LEU A 136 -3.30 -15.80 -0.06
C LEU A 136 -3.51 -15.24 1.36
N GLN A 137 -3.42 -13.92 1.55
CA GLN A 137 -3.61 -13.30 2.87
C GLN A 137 -5.06 -12.88 3.12
N GLY A 138 -5.88 -12.81 2.06
CA GLY A 138 -7.12 -12.07 2.10
C GLY A 138 -6.86 -10.57 2.10
N GLY A 139 -7.91 -9.77 2.18
CA GLY A 139 -7.84 -8.32 2.17
C GLY A 139 -8.75 -7.67 1.14
N MET A 140 -8.42 -6.45 0.72
CA MET A 140 -9.25 -5.66 -0.18
C MET A 140 -8.48 -5.23 -1.44
N ARG A 141 -9.14 -5.33 -2.59
CA ARG A 141 -8.72 -4.73 -3.85
C ARG A 141 -9.77 -3.73 -4.29
N VAL A 142 -9.33 -2.51 -4.55
CA VAL A 142 -10.18 -1.43 -5.05
C VAL A 142 -9.58 -0.88 -6.33
N VAL A 143 -10.43 -0.67 -7.34
CA VAL A 143 -10.06 0.06 -8.55
C VAL A 143 -10.81 1.40 -8.51
N LEU A 144 -10.05 2.47 -8.45
CA LEU A 144 -10.54 3.85 -8.38
C LEU A 144 -10.35 4.51 -9.75
N LYS A 145 -11.45 4.85 -10.40
CA LYS A 145 -11.44 5.55 -11.69
C LYS A 145 -11.36 7.06 -11.46
N GLY A 146 -10.48 7.75 -12.19
CA GLY A 146 -10.43 9.20 -12.20
C GLY A 146 -11.65 9.79 -12.92
N ASP A 147 -12.38 10.68 -12.24
CA ASP A 147 -13.49 11.42 -12.83
C ASP A 147 -12.95 12.72 -13.43
N PHE A 148 -12.48 12.62 -14.67
CA PHE A 148 -11.91 13.74 -15.38
C PHE A 148 -12.95 14.73 -15.90
N ASP A 149 -14.21 14.34 -16.00
CA ASP A 149 -15.31 15.21 -16.40
C ASP A 149 -15.68 16.14 -15.23
N ASP A 150 -15.82 15.60 -14.02
CA ASP A 150 -16.02 16.41 -12.82
C ASP A 150 -14.79 17.29 -12.52
N TYR A 151 -13.58 16.77 -12.72
CA TYR A 151 -12.34 17.54 -12.59
C TYR A 151 -12.31 18.78 -13.50
N THR A 152 -12.62 18.61 -14.80
CA THR A 152 -12.67 19.72 -15.74
C THR A 152 -13.79 20.72 -15.45
N SER A 153 -14.94 20.23 -15.00
CA SER A 153 -16.05 21.10 -14.58
C SER A 153 -15.63 21.97 -13.41
N LYS A 154 -15.04 21.38 -12.36
CA LYS A 154 -14.54 22.11 -11.19
C LYS A 154 -13.44 23.12 -11.53
N LEU A 155 -12.53 22.77 -12.44
CA LEU A 155 -11.51 23.70 -12.92
C LEU A 155 -12.12 24.88 -13.67
N LYS A 156 -13.09 24.63 -14.54
CA LYS A 156 -13.80 25.71 -15.26
C LYS A 156 -14.52 26.65 -14.31
N ASP A 157 -15.18 26.11 -13.30
CA ASP A 157 -15.87 26.92 -12.29
C ASP A 157 -14.87 27.74 -11.45
N LEU A 158 -13.71 27.15 -11.10
CA LEU A 158 -12.65 27.82 -10.36
C LEU A 158 -12.06 29.00 -11.14
N TYR A 159 -11.80 28.81 -12.43
CA TYR A 159 -11.18 29.83 -13.27
C TYR A 159 -12.20 30.72 -14.01
N ALA A 160 -13.52 30.50 -13.86
CA ALA A 160 -14.55 31.23 -14.61
C ALA A 160 -14.44 32.76 -14.47
N LYS A 161 -14.13 33.24 -13.26
CA LYS A 161 -13.98 34.69 -13.00
C LYS A 161 -12.69 35.24 -13.61
N GLU A 162 -11.57 34.54 -13.41
CA GLU A 162 -10.26 34.90 -13.96
C GLU A 162 -10.29 34.90 -15.51
N LEU A 163 -10.95 33.92 -16.12
CA LEU A 163 -11.15 33.84 -17.57
C LEU A 163 -11.95 35.02 -18.09
N ASN A 164 -13.01 35.45 -17.37
CA ASN A 164 -13.80 36.61 -17.75
C ASN A 164 -12.98 37.92 -17.63
N GLU A 165 -12.21 38.10 -16.56
CA GLU A 165 -11.34 39.25 -16.35
C GLU A 165 -10.23 39.34 -17.41
N LEU A 166 -9.59 38.21 -17.72
CA LEU A 166 -8.57 38.12 -18.76
C LEU A 166 -9.15 38.42 -20.14
N ASN A 167 -10.33 37.89 -20.47
CA ASN A 167 -11.02 38.20 -21.72
C ASN A 167 -11.42 39.68 -21.83
N LEU A 168 -11.89 40.31 -20.76
CA LEU A 168 -12.17 41.73 -20.71
C LEU A 168 -10.91 42.58 -20.93
N THR A 169 -9.80 42.19 -20.31
CA THR A 169 -8.48 42.83 -20.47
C THR A 169 -7.96 42.72 -21.89
N LEU A 170 -8.12 41.57 -22.53
CA LEU A 170 -7.70 41.34 -23.91
C LEU A 170 -8.53 42.11 -24.94
N ASN A 171 -9.84 42.22 -24.68
CA ASN A 171 -10.78 42.91 -25.57
C ASN A 171 -10.83 44.43 -25.37
N ASN A 172 -10.22 44.96 -24.30
CA ASN A 172 -10.18 46.40 -24.05
C ASN A 172 -9.12 47.07 -24.93
N PRO A 173 -9.50 48.00 -25.82
CA PRO A 173 -8.56 48.70 -26.70
C PRO A 173 -7.58 49.61 -25.94
N ALA A 174 -7.91 50.03 -24.72
CA ALA A 174 -7.08 50.94 -23.91
C ALA A 174 -5.97 50.24 -23.09
N THR A 175 -5.94 48.88 -23.09
CA THR A 175 -4.96 48.10 -22.31
C THR A 175 -3.58 48.13 -22.99
N LYS A 176 -2.53 48.35 -22.21
CA LYS A 176 -1.14 48.37 -22.69
C LYS A 176 -0.72 47.04 -23.31
N PRO A 177 0.17 47.04 -24.35
CA PRO A 177 0.64 45.81 -25.02
C PRO A 177 1.27 44.79 -24.08
N GLU A 178 1.98 45.25 -23.04
CA GLU A 178 2.61 44.36 -22.05
C GLU A 178 1.57 43.63 -21.18
N GLU A 179 0.52 44.31 -20.77
CA GLU A 179 -0.58 43.71 -19.98
C GLU A 179 -1.38 42.72 -20.84
N LYS A 180 -1.60 43.03 -22.13
CA LYS A 180 -2.22 42.08 -23.07
C LYS A 180 -1.39 40.84 -23.27
N ASN A 181 -0.06 40.94 -23.35
CA ASN A 181 0.82 39.77 -23.48
C ASN A 181 0.80 38.91 -22.22
N LYS A 182 0.82 39.52 -21.02
CA LYS A 182 0.68 38.79 -19.74
C LYS A 182 -0.68 38.10 -19.65
N ALA A 183 -1.77 38.80 -19.99
CA ALA A 183 -3.11 38.21 -19.99
C ALA A 183 -3.23 37.07 -21.00
N LYS A 184 -2.62 37.18 -22.19
CA LYS A 184 -2.59 36.11 -23.19
C LYS A 184 -1.80 34.88 -22.74
N SER A 185 -0.65 35.09 -22.12
CA SER A 185 0.14 34.00 -21.55
C SER A 185 -0.62 33.29 -20.44
N ARG A 186 -1.26 34.03 -19.55
CA ARG A 186 -2.04 33.47 -18.46
C ARG A 186 -3.29 32.73 -18.94
N LEU A 187 -3.97 33.24 -19.97
CA LEU A 187 -5.09 32.56 -20.63
C LEU A 187 -4.66 31.23 -21.21
N ALA A 188 -3.53 31.21 -21.95
CA ALA A 188 -2.99 29.99 -22.53
C ALA A 188 -2.59 28.96 -21.44
N GLU A 189 -2.08 29.41 -20.30
CA GLU A 189 -1.76 28.54 -19.15
C GLU A 189 -3.03 27.90 -18.58
N ILE A 190 -4.08 28.70 -18.35
CA ILE A 190 -5.37 28.20 -17.85
C ILE A 190 -6.01 27.25 -18.88
N GLU A 191 -6.03 27.60 -20.16
CA GLU A 191 -6.55 26.72 -21.22
C GLU A 191 -5.78 25.40 -21.30
N SER A 192 -4.46 25.44 -21.15
CA SER A 192 -3.64 24.23 -21.09
C SER A 192 -3.97 23.34 -19.89
N SER A 193 -4.49 23.91 -18.79
CA SER A 193 -4.91 23.13 -17.62
C SER A 193 -6.18 22.31 -17.85
N PHE A 194 -6.99 22.68 -18.85
CA PHE A 194 -8.18 21.94 -19.28
C PHE A 194 -7.88 20.82 -20.28
N ASP A 195 -6.63 20.73 -20.75
CA ASP A 195 -6.23 19.68 -21.69
C ASP A 195 -6.27 18.30 -21.01
N LEU A 196 -7.15 17.45 -21.51
CA LEU A 196 -7.31 16.04 -21.10
C LEU A 196 -6.54 15.07 -21.99
N SER A 197 -5.40 15.50 -22.54
CA SER A 197 -4.54 14.58 -23.27
C SER A 197 -4.20 13.34 -22.44
N PRO A 198 -4.00 12.16 -23.03
CA PRO A 198 -3.66 10.94 -22.30
C PRO A 198 -2.44 11.09 -21.38
N MET A 199 -1.48 11.92 -21.82
CA MET A 199 -0.29 12.21 -21.03
C MET A 199 -0.62 13.02 -19.77
N ARG A 200 -1.49 14.00 -19.90
CA ARG A 200 -1.92 14.84 -18.75
C ARG A 200 -2.70 14.02 -17.73
N LYS A 201 -3.62 13.17 -18.19
CA LYS A 201 -4.36 12.26 -17.32
C LYS A 201 -3.43 11.36 -16.51
N ILE A 202 -2.39 10.80 -17.15
CA ILE A 202 -1.39 9.97 -16.47
C ILE A 202 -0.67 10.77 -15.38
N VAL A 203 -0.28 12.03 -15.66
CA VAL A 203 0.40 12.87 -14.67
C VAL A 203 -0.48 13.13 -13.46
N GLU A 204 -1.77 13.44 -13.66
CA GLU A 204 -2.70 13.66 -12.55
C GLU A 204 -2.98 12.36 -11.77
N LEU A 205 -3.05 11.21 -12.44
CA LEU A 205 -3.15 9.90 -11.79
C LEU A 205 -1.88 9.55 -11.01
N GLU A 206 -0.69 9.93 -11.47
CA GLU A 206 0.57 9.73 -10.74
C GLU A 206 0.60 10.56 -9.45
N LYS A 207 0.14 11.82 -9.51
CA LYS A 207 -0.01 12.65 -8.30
C LYS A 207 -1.02 12.04 -7.32
N ALA A 208 -2.19 11.61 -7.81
CA ALA A 208 -3.19 10.95 -6.99
C ALA A 208 -2.66 9.65 -6.37
N LYS A 209 -1.89 8.86 -7.13
CA LYS A 209 -1.21 7.67 -6.64
C LYS A 209 -0.26 8.00 -5.48
N MET A 210 0.58 9.02 -5.62
CA MET A 210 1.52 9.42 -4.55
C MET A 210 0.77 9.78 -3.25
N ILE A 211 -0.35 10.49 -3.37
CA ILE A 211 -1.17 10.87 -2.21
C ILE A 211 -1.80 9.64 -1.57
N ILE A 212 -2.33 8.71 -2.38
CA ILE A 212 -2.88 7.44 -1.88
C ILE A 212 -1.79 6.62 -1.19
N ASP A 213 -0.60 6.48 -1.79
CA ASP A 213 0.54 5.78 -1.19
C ASP A 213 0.91 6.38 0.18
N ASN A 214 0.97 7.71 0.29
CA ASN A 214 1.24 8.41 1.54
C ASN A 214 0.15 8.14 2.59
N ARG A 215 -1.13 8.26 2.21
CA ARG A 215 -2.27 7.98 3.10
C ARG A 215 -2.23 6.57 3.66
N LEU A 216 -1.97 5.59 2.81
CA LEU A 216 -1.89 4.18 3.22
C LEU A 216 -0.67 3.90 4.11
N THR A 217 0.46 4.55 3.84
CA THR A 217 1.67 4.42 4.65
C THR A 217 1.48 5.01 6.04
N THR A 218 0.81 6.16 6.14
CA THR A 218 0.52 6.83 7.42
C THR A 218 -0.41 5.98 8.31
N GLN A 219 -1.26 5.16 7.70
CA GLN A 219 -2.17 4.25 8.42
C GLN A 219 -1.49 2.94 8.87
N ASN A 220 -0.17 2.81 8.74
CA ASN A 220 0.59 1.60 9.07
C ASN A 220 0.03 0.32 8.42
N LEU A 221 -0.58 0.44 7.25
CA LEU A 221 -1.08 -0.71 6.50
C LEU A 221 0.09 -1.53 5.96
N THR A 222 -0.02 -2.83 6.09
CA THR A 222 1.04 -3.75 5.67
C THR A 222 1.11 -3.80 4.15
N GLU A 223 2.15 -3.20 3.59
CA GLU A 223 2.56 -3.33 2.19
C GLU A 223 1.45 -3.07 1.16
N PRO A 224 0.84 -1.87 1.18
CA PRO A 224 -0.14 -1.50 0.17
C PRO A 224 0.52 -1.51 -1.22
N GLN A 225 -0.19 -2.02 -2.21
CA GLN A 225 0.25 -1.97 -3.60
C GLN A 225 -0.67 -1.03 -4.37
N VAL A 226 -0.11 0.09 -4.85
CA VAL A 226 -0.84 1.08 -5.64
C VAL A 226 -0.27 1.13 -7.05
N ARG A 227 -1.12 0.90 -8.06
CA ARG A 227 -0.74 0.82 -9.47
C ARG A 227 -1.68 1.63 -10.33
N ILE A 228 -1.15 2.27 -11.36
CA ILE A 228 -1.96 2.97 -12.36
C ILE A 228 -2.32 2.01 -13.49
N GLN A 229 -3.61 1.93 -13.81
CA GLN A 229 -4.16 1.24 -14.97
C GLN A 229 -4.42 2.29 -16.06
N LYS A 230 -3.42 2.49 -16.93
CA LYS A 230 -3.43 3.57 -17.94
C LYS A 230 -4.57 3.45 -18.95
N GLU A 231 -4.99 2.22 -19.26
CA GLU A 231 -6.05 1.94 -20.24
C GLU A 231 -7.45 2.29 -19.73
N GLN A 232 -7.63 2.33 -18.40
CA GLN A 232 -8.92 2.58 -17.75
C GLN A 232 -8.97 3.94 -17.04
N ASP A 233 -7.93 4.76 -17.14
CA ASP A 233 -7.77 6.01 -16.37
C ASP A 233 -8.02 5.77 -14.86
N ALA A 234 -7.47 4.68 -14.31
CA ALA A 234 -7.79 4.22 -12.96
C ALA A 234 -6.54 3.92 -12.13
N ILE A 235 -6.71 3.91 -10.81
CA ILE A 235 -5.71 3.51 -9.82
C ILE A 235 -6.20 2.24 -9.14
N GLU A 236 -5.43 1.18 -9.24
CA GLU A 236 -5.67 -0.08 -8.52
C GLU A 236 -4.93 -0.02 -7.17
N VAL A 237 -5.67 -0.26 -6.11
CA VAL A 237 -5.16 -0.34 -4.73
C VAL A 237 -5.42 -1.74 -4.21
N SER A 238 -4.36 -2.47 -3.88
CA SER A 238 -4.43 -3.80 -3.27
C SER A 238 -3.88 -3.74 -1.86
N LEU A 239 -4.69 -4.12 -0.89
CA LEU A 239 -4.43 -4.04 0.55
C LEU A 239 -4.54 -5.43 1.17
N PRO A 240 -3.44 -6.20 1.21
CA PRO A 240 -3.44 -7.51 1.85
C PRO A 240 -3.68 -7.38 3.36
N GLY A 241 -4.42 -8.33 3.92
CA GLY A 241 -4.63 -8.41 5.36
C GLY A 241 -5.57 -7.36 5.97
N VAL A 242 -6.27 -6.57 5.18
CA VAL A 242 -7.23 -5.55 5.67
C VAL A 242 -8.59 -6.17 5.89
N SER A 243 -9.16 -5.98 7.10
CA SER A 243 -10.49 -6.48 7.49
C SER A 243 -11.60 -5.43 7.37
N ASN A 244 -11.28 -4.15 7.63
CA ASN A 244 -12.26 -3.06 7.62
C ASN A 244 -12.25 -2.29 6.30
N SER A 245 -13.04 -2.77 5.34
CA SER A 245 -13.14 -2.17 4.01
C SER A 245 -13.77 -0.77 4.01
N ALA A 246 -14.72 -0.50 4.90
CA ALA A 246 -15.44 0.77 4.93
C ALA A 246 -14.54 1.94 5.37
N ALA A 247 -13.74 1.75 6.42
CA ALA A 247 -12.80 2.77 6.89
C ALA A 247 -11.72 3.09 5.83
N ILE A 248 -11.24 2.06 5.13
CA ILE A 248 -10.25 2.25 4.06
C ILE A 248 -10.86 2.99 2.87
N LEU A 249 -12.07 2.66 2.46
CA LEU A 249 -12.74 3.39 1.38
C LEU A 249 -12.92 4.87 1.72
N GLU A 250 -13.28 5.18 2.96
CA GLU A 250 -13.36 6.57 3.43
C GLU A 250 -12.02 7.29 3.28
N ILE A 251 -10.91 6.64 3.62
CA ILE A 251 -9.56 7.19 3.46
C ILE A 251 -9.19 7.39 1.98
N LEU A 252 -9.47 6.39 1.14
CA LEU A 252 -9.13 6.42 -0.29
C LEU A 252 -9.96 7.42 -1.09
N GLN A 253 -11.24 7.59 -0.74
CA GLN A 253 -12.16 8.50 -1.42
C GLN A 253 -12.20 9.90 -0.81
N ASN A 254 -11.55 10.11 0.33
CA ASN A 254 -11.59 11.40 0.98
C ASN A 254 -10.94 12.47 0.10
N THR A 255 -11.77 13.30 -0.49
CA THR A 255 -11.37 14.50 -1.27
C THR A 255 -11.39 15.76 -0.41
N GLU A 256 -11.61 15.62 0.91
CA GLU A 256 -11.66 16.77 1.80
C GLU A 256 -10.32 17.50 1.78
N THR A 257 -10.40 18.77 1.48
CA THR A 257 -9.26 19.70 1.48
C THR A 257 -9.34 20.60 2.68
N VAL A 258 -8.19 21.07 3.13
CA VAL A 258 -8.13 22.20 4.06
C VAL A 258 -7.91 23.46 3.26
N GLU A 259 -8.79 24.43 3.45
CA GLU A 259 -8.75 25.71 2.76
C GLU A 259 -8.86 26.85 3.77
N TYR A 260 -8.16 27.92 3.51
CA TYR A 260 -8.33 29.17 4.23
C TYR A 260 -9.13 30.13 3.37
N ARG A 261 -10.19 30.67 3.96
CA ARG A 261 -11.08 31.64 3.31
C ARG A 261 -11.32 32.85 4.22
N LEU A 262 -11.31 34.02 3.64
CA LEU A 262 -11.61 35.23 4.40
C LEU A 262 -13.12 35.30 4.69
N GLU A 263 -13.44 35.61 5.94
CA GLU A 263 -14.80 35.95 6.30
C GLU A 263 -15.10 37.40 5.86
N GLU A 264 -16.31 37.64 5.36
CA GLU A 264 -16.77 38.99 5.09
C GLU A 264 -16.83 39.78 6.42
N PRO A 265 -16.07 40.86 6.56
CA PRO A 265 -15.99 41.59 7.85
C PRO A 265 -17.33 42.18 8.28
N ASN A 266 -18.23 42.38 7.34
CA ASN A 266 -19.57 42.81 7.62
C ASN A 266 -20.54 42.18 6.61
N PRO A 267 -21.01 40.94 6.86
CA PRO A 267 -21.96 40.28 5.99
C PRO A 267 -23.25 41.10 5.78
N PHE A 268 -23.42 42.18 6.51
CA PHE A 268 -24.54 43.08 6.54
C PHE A 268 -24.34 44.36 5.72
N VAL A 269 -23.16 44.62 5.17
CA VAL A 269 -22.89 45.72 4.23
C VAL A 269 -23.61 45.55 2.89
N PHE A 270 -24.21 44.40 2.67
CA PHE A 270 -25.06 44.18 1.49
C PHE A 270 -26.40 44.90 1.60
N LYS A 271 -26.29 46.20 1.83
CA LYS A 271 -27.21 47.31 1.52
C LYS A 271 -28.60 47.31 2.13
N GLY A 272 -28.80 48.27 3.00
CA GLY A 272 -29.97 49.15 3.06
C GLY A 272 -31.33 48.60 3.46
N GLN A 273 -31.51 47.30 3.51
CA GLN A 273 -32.73 46.59 3.93
C GLN A 273 -32.52 45.63 5.11
N ILE A 274 -31.35 45.65 5.72
CA ILE A 274 -30.90 44.61 6.65
C ILE A 274 -31.00 45.03 8.12
N ALA A 275 -31.39 46.24 8.46
CA ALA A 275 -31.45 46.66 9.85
C ALA A 275 -32.29 45.73 10.77
N ASP A 276 -33.34 45.13 10.25
CA ASP A 276 -34.14 44.14 10.99
C ASP A 276 -33.60 42.73 10.94
N ASN A 277 -32.82 42.38 9.90
CA ASN A 277 -32.16 41.09 9.80
C ASN A 277 -30.80 41.07 10.52
N GLU A 278 -30.14 42.23 10.72
CA GLU A 278 -28.90 42.33 11.50
C GLU A 278 -29.06 41.79 12.92
N ARG A 279 -30.12 42.16 13.61
CA ARG A 279 -30.44 41.58 14.92
C ARG A 279 -30.68 40.08 14.86
N ARG A 280 -31.32 39.57 13.82
CA ARG A 280 -31.59 38.14 13.66
C ARG A 280 -30.33 37.32 13.35
N MET A 281 -29.37 37.88 12.61
CA MET A 281 -28.10 37.21 12.33
C MET A 281 -27.09 37.36 13.48
N MET A 282 -27.05 38.47 14.20
CA MET A 282 -26.31 38.60 15.47
C MET A 282 -26.87 37.68 16.56
N ASP A 283 -28.17 37.40 16.55
CA ASP A 283 -28.81 36.37 17.38
C ASP A 283 -28.64 34.95 16.89
N LEU A 284 -27.97 34.73 15.74
CA LEU A 284 -27.49 33.38 15.32
C LEU A 284 -26.65 32.68 16.39
N GLY A 285 -26.15 33.40 17.35
CA GLY A 285 -25.50 32.85 18.57
C GLY A 285 -26.41 32.79 19.79
N LYS A 286 -27.63 33.33 19.80
CA LYS A 286 -28.51 33.40 20.99
C LYS A 286 -29.95 32.97 20.69
N ARG A 287 -30.26 31.78 21.11
CA ARG A 287 -31.52 31.15 21.57
C ARG A 287 -32.75 31.01 20.67
N GLU A 288 -32.92 31.70 19.53
CA GLU A 288 -34.14 31.56 18.72
C GLU A 288 -33.90 31.31 17.23
N ASN A 289 -32.81 30.61 16.88
CA ASN A 289 -32.44 30.47 15.49
C ASN A 289 -33.01 29.19 14.89
N THR A 290 -34.19 29.30 14.36
CA THR A 290 -34.90 28.21 13.70
C THR A 290 -34.03 27.52 12.63
N ASP A 291 -33.26 28.32 11.87
CA ASP A 291 -32.48 27.79 10.74
C ASP A 291 -31.32 26.90 11.20
N ILE A 292 -30.60 27.23 12.27
CA ILE A 292 -29.51 26.38 12.79
C ILE A 292 -30.04 25.10 13.40
N PHE A 293 -31.19 25.16 14.10
CA PHE A 293 -31.82 23.96 14.65
C PHE A 293 -32.33 23.03 13.55
N LEU A 294 -32.95 23.56 12.49
CA LEU A 294 -33.35 22.79 11.32
C LEU A 294 -32.16 22.13 10.63
N PHE A 295 -31.04 22.85 10.50
CA PHE A 295 -29.83 22.28 9.94
C PHE A 295 -29.21 21.20 10.85
N GLN A 296 -29.23 21.43 12.18
CA GLN A 296 -28.79 20.41 13.15
C GLN A 296 -29.65 19.15 13.07
N ASP A 297 -30.95 19.30 12.89
CA ASP A 297 -31.85 18.16 12.76
C ASP A 297 -31.64 17.39 11.44
N LEU A 298 -31.37 18.09 10.34
CA LEU A 298 -30.94 17.47 9.08
C LEU A 298 -29.67 16.63 9.28
N VAL A 299 -28.68 17.18 9.98
CA VAL A 299 -27.42 16.47 10.28
C VAL A 299 -27.65 15.29 11.19
N LYS A 300 -28.44 15.43 12.28
CA LYS A 300 -28.74 14.35 13.22
C LYS A 300 -29.53 13.22 12.55
N ASN A 301 -30.42 13.53 11.64
CA ASN A 301 -31.20 12.56 10.87
C ASN A 301 -30.40 11.94 9.72
N LYS A 302 -29.10 12.16 9.67
CA LYS A 302 -28.18 11.65 8.62
C LYS A 302 -28.65 11.97 7.20
N ALA A 303 -29.25 13.14 7.00
CA ALA A 303 -29.59 13.61 5.66
C ALA A 303 -28.33 13.67 4.80
N GLY A 304 -28.44 13.22 3.57
CA GLY A 304 -27.31 13.19 2.64
C GLY A 304 -26.72 14.60 2.39
N LYS A 305 -25.45 14.64 1.97
CA LYS A 305 -24.72 15.89 1.67
C LYS A 305 -25.55 16.83 0.78
N LYS A 306 -26.19 16.31 -0.24
CA LYS A 306 -27.03 17.08 -1.18
C LYS A 306 -28.14 17.88 -0.48
N ALA A 307 -28.82 17.30 0.50
CA ALA A 307 -29.87 17.99 1.26
C ALA A 307 -29.30 19.10 2.16
N GLN A 308 -28.10 18.91 2.69
CA GLN A 308 -27.38 19.94 3.46
C GLN A 308 -26.95 21.11 2.57
N ASP A 309 -26.42 20.81 1.38
CA ASP A 309 -26.04 21.84 0.39
C ASP A 309 -27.25 22.62 -0.11
N GLU A 310 -28.37 21.95 -0.46
CA GLU A 310 -29.61 22.61 -0.86
C GLU A 310 -30.16 23.54 0.23
N PHE A 311 -30.00 23.15 1.51
CA PHE A 311 -30.39 23.99 2.63
C PHE A 311 -29.53 25.26 2.70
N LEU A 312 -28.19 25.12 2.59
CA LEU A 312 -27.26 26.26 2.62
C LEU A 312 -27.49 27.20 1.42
N GLU A 313 -27.70 26.68 0.23
CA GLU A 313 -28.08 27.46 -0.96
C GLU A 313 -29.44 28.17 -0.77
N GLY A 314 -30.37 27.53 -0.06
CA GLY A 314 -31.63 28.14 0.34
C GLY A 314 -31.42 29.38 1.23
N LEU A 315 -30.45 29.32 2.17
CA LEU A 315 -30.05 30.43 3.00
C LEU A 315 -29.40 31.55 2.16
N GLU A 316 -28.54 31.22 1.19
CA GLU A 316 -27.91 32.19 0.29
C GLU A 316 -28.98 33.00 -0.46
N LYS A 317 -30.02 32.35 -0.96
CA LYS A 317 -31.17 33.02 -1.62
C LYS A 317 -32.02 33.83 -0.65
N LYS A 318 -32.32 33.25 0.54
CA LYS A 318 -33.14 33.88 1.57
C LYS A 318 -32.54 35.23 2.06
N TYR A 319 -31.21 35.27 2.17
CA TYR A 319 -30.48 36.46 2.66
C TYR A 319 -29.82 37.31 1.57
N ASN A 320 -30.11 37.01 0.28
CA ASN A 320 -29.56 37.72 -0.88
C ASN A 320 -28.02 37.85 -0.87
N ILE A 321 -27.34 36.75 -0.54
CA ILE A 321 -25.88 36.73 -0.46
C ILE A 321 -25.30 36.83 -1.88
N PRO A 322 -24.34 37.75 -2.13
CA PRO A 322 -23.73 37.89 -3.44
C PRO A 322 -23.00 36.62 -3.90
N LYS A 323 -22.92 36.42 -5.21
CA LYS A 323 -22.33 35.23 -5.83
C LYS A 323 -20.84 35.03 -5.49
N ASP A 324 -20.13 36.05 -5.06
CA ASP A 324 -18.72 35.99 -4.64
C ASP A 324 -18.54 35.38 -3.25
N TYR A 325 -19.62 35.19 -2.52
CA TYR A 325 -19.65 34.62 -1.17
C TYR A 325 -20.48 33.36 -1.10
N LYS A 326 -20.20 32.55 -0.08
CA LYS A 326 -20.94 31.32 0.20
C LYS A 326 -21.17 31.19 1.70
N VAL A 327 -22.34 30.63 2.07
CA VAL A 327 -22.67 30.31 3.46
C VAL A 327 -22.07 28.96 3.83
N TYR A 328 -21.37 28.90 4.95
CA TYR A 328 -20.83 27.69 5.55
C TYR A 328 -21.37 27.52 6.97
N ALA A 329 -21.50 26.26 7.39
CA ALA A 329 -21.79 25.95 8.77
C ALA A 329 -20.48 25.83 9.58
N MET A 330 -20.41 26.53 10.72
CA MET A 330 -19.33 26.39 11.68
C MET A 330 -19.64 25.25 12.65
N TRP A 331 -18.72 24.30 12.75
CA TRP A 331 -18.89 23.10 13.55
C TRP A 331 -18.08 23.18 14.82
N ALA A 332 -18.71 22.87 15.96
CA ALA A 332 -18.02 22.80 17.23
C ALA A 332 -18.61 21.69 18.12
N ARG A 333 -17.80 21.20 19.05
CA ARG A 333 -18.25 20.26 20.08
C ARG A 333 -19.01 20.99 21.18
N GLY A 334 -19.85 20.26 21.91
CA GLY A 334 -20.39 20.74 23.18
C GLY A 334 -19.30 20.78 24.26
N ASN A 335 -19.69 21.20 25.47
CA ASN A 335 -18.78 21.39 26.61
C ASN A 335 -18.06 20.12 27.12
N SER A 336 -18.29 18.97 26.52
CA SER A 336 -17.64 17.71 26.85
C SER A 336 -16.87 17.17 25.64
N ALA A 337 -15.67 16.66 25.85
CA ALA A 337 -14.85 16.02 24.80
C ALA A 337 -15.55 14.83 24.10
N LYS A 338 -16.54 14.23 24.77
CA LYS A 338 -17.37 13.14 24.21
C LYS A 338 -18.60 13.62 23.44
N SER A 339 -18.86 14.94 23.41
CA SER A 339 -20.02 15.47 22.67
C SER A 339 -19.82 15.34 21.16
N ALA A 340 -20.92 15.09 20.44
CA ALA A 340 -20.88 15.05 18.99
C ALA A 340 -20.48 16.42 18.41
N LEU A 341 -19.76 16.40 17.29
CA LEU A 341 -19.47 17.58 16.49
C LEU A 341 -20.76 18.00 15.78
N LEU A 342 -21.26 19.18 16.04
CA LEU A 342 -22.51 19.70 15.50
C LEU A 342 -22.35 21.13 14.99
N PRO A 343 -23.12 21.55 13.96
CA PRO A 343 -23.12 22.92 13.51
C PRO A 343 -23.66 23.84 14.62
N ARG A 344 -22.97 24.94 14.87
CA ARG A 344 -23.30 25.90 15.95
C ARG A 344 -23.74 27.27 15.43
N SER A 345 -23.18 27.68 14.31
CA SER A 345 -23.48 28.95 13.65
C SER A 345 -23.24 28.85 12.15
N PHE A 346 -23.71 29.83 11.42
CA PHE A 346 -23.36 30.04 10.01
C PHE A 346 -22.35 31.17 9.88
N VAL A 347 -21.46 31.05 8.90
CA VAL A 347 -20.49 32.11 8.54
C VAL A 347 -20.54 32.32 7.03
N VAL A 348 -20.32 33.56 6.61
CA VAL A 348 -20.29 33.93 5.19
C VAL A 348 -18.86 34.15 4.78
N LEU A 349 -18.37 33.30 3.88
CA LEU A 349 -16.97 33.29 3.45
C LEU A 349 -16.86 33.69 1.97
N GLU A 350 -15.74 34.27 1.61
CA GLU A 350 -15.38 34.50 0.22
C GLU A 350 -15.27 33.14 -0.51
N ARG A 351 -15.81 33.04 -1.73
CA ARG A 351 -15.62 31.82 -2.55
C ARG A 351 -14.17 31.65 -2.99
N LYS A 352 -13.40 32.74 -3.03
CA LYS A 352 -11.97 32.71 -3.32
C LYS A 352 -11.22 31.99 -2.19
N ILE A 353 -10.43 30.97 -2.57
CA ILE A 353 -9.52 30.30 -1.64
C ILE A 353 -8.32 31.21 -1.43
N ALA A 354 -8.09 31.62 -0.21
CA ALA A 354 -6.97 32.50 0.14
C ALA A 354 -5.66 31.68 0.27
N LEU A 355 -5.75 30.47 0.86
CA LEU A 355 -4.62 29.53 0.95
C LEU A 355 -5.19 28.11 0.87
N SER A 356 -4.55 27.23 0.11
CA SER A 356 -4.97 25.84 -0.07
C SER A 356 -4.12 24.86 0.73
N GLY A 357 -4.64 23.64 0.94
CA GLY A 357 -3.87 22.57 1.57
C GLY A 357 -2.57 22.23 0.85
N ASN A 358 -2.46 22.49 -0.45
CA ASN A 358 -1.24 22.27 -1.22
C ASN A 358 -0.10 23.26 -0.88
N ASP A 359 -0.43 24.38 -0.25
CA ASP A 359 0.56 25.35 0.24
C ASP A 359 1.08 24.97 1.64
N MET A 360 0.59 23.88 2.24
CA MET A 360 0.92 23.41 3.58
C MET A 360 1.71 22.09 3.54
N THR A 361 2.58 21.88 4.55
CA THR A 361 3.38 20.66 4.70
C THR A 361 3.57 20.33 6.19
N ASN A 362 4.05 19.12 6.47
CA ASN A 362 4.52 18.71 7.80
C ASN A 362 3.55 19.07 8.95
N ALA A 363 2.29 18.76 8.80
CA ALA A 363 1.33 18.97 9.86
C ALA A 363 1.45 17.88 10.93
N GLN A 364 1.40 18.29 12.21
CA GLN A 364 1.48 17.40 13.35
C GLN A 364 0.45 17.78 14.41
N PRO A 365 -0.24 16.79 15.00
CA PRO A 365 -1.10 17.06 16.15
C PRO A 365 -0.23 17.40 17.37
N SER A 366 -0.62 18.41 18.12
CA SER A 366 0.03 18.81 19.36
C SER A 366 -1.01 19.12 20.44
N TYR A 367 -0.65 18.87 21.70
CA TYR A 367 -1.53 19.18 22.82
C TYR A 367 -1.07 20.49 23.50
N ASN A 368 -1.96 21.46 23.54
CA ASN A 368 -1.68 22.73 24.21
C ASN A 368 -2.10 22.66 25.68
N SER A 369 -1.12 22.62 26.59
CA SER A 369 -1.36 22.56 28.03
C SER A 369 -2.05 23.81 28.58
N ASN A 370 -1.90 24.97 27.91
CA ASN A 370 -2.47 26.24 28.37
C ASN A 370 -3.96 26.37 28.03
N SER A 371 -4.37 25.82 26.90
CA SER A 371 -5.77 25.83 26.44
C SER A 371 -6.52 24.53 26.68
N TYR A 372 -5.83 23.51 27.28
CA TYR A 372 -6.37 22.17 27.52
C TYR A 372 -7.05 21.55 26.28
N GLY A 373 -6.46 21.74 25.11
CA GLY A 373 -7.03 21.29 23.85
C GLY A 373 -5.99 20.77 22.85
N TRP A 374 -6.45 19.90 21.94
CA TRP A 374 -5.64 19.46 20.81
C TRP A 374 -5.63 20.54 19.72
N MET A 375 -4.48 20.72 19.10
CA MET A 375 -4.28 21.62 17.97
C MET A 375 -3.41 20.96 16.92
N VAL A 376 -3.36 21.54 15.71
CA VAL A 376 -2.52 21.06 14.62
C VAL A 376 -1.53 22.15 14.25
N SER A 377 -0.26 21.89 14.45
CA SER A 377 0.84 22.73 13.98
C SER A 377 1.24 22.30 12.58
N PHE A 378 1.48 23.23 11.67
CA PHE A 378 1.89 22.93 10.29
C PHE A 378 2.92 23.93 9.79
N THR A 379 3.62 23.54 8.74
CA THR A 379 4.61 24.38 8.04
C THR A 379 4.11 24.62 6.62
N LEU A 380 4.29 25.83 6.12
CA LEU A 380 3.95 26.20 4.75
C LEU A 380 5.12 25.90 3.80
N THR A 381 4.80 25.67 2.54
CA THR A 381 5.80 25.69 1.46
C THR A 381 6.38 27.11 1.32
N PRO A 382 7.57 27.30 0.73
CA PRO A 382 8.14 28.65 0.55
C PRO A 382 7.18 29.63 -0.15
N ASN A 383 6.52 29.19 -1.21
CA ASN A 383 5.51 29.97 -1.93
C ASN A 383 4.26 30.22 -1.07
N GLY A 384 3.82 29.18 -0.33
CA GLY A 384 2.70 29.31 0.62
C GLY A 384 3.00 30.27 1.76
N ALA A 385 4.23 30.32 2.25
CA ALA A 385 4.65 31.24 3.30
C ALA A 385 4.62 32.70 2.84
N GLU A 386 5.04 32.99 1.61
CA GLU A 386 4.96 34.32 1.00
C GLU A 386 3.50 34.75 0.84
N LYS A 387 2.67 33.91 0.22
CA LYS A 387 1.22 34.16 0.08
C LYS A 387 0.54 34.41 1.42
N PHE A 388 0.90 33.63 2.45
CA PHE A 388 0.29 33.72 3.76
C PHE A 388 0.72 34.97 4.50
N PHE A 389 1.97 35.40 4.33
CA PHE A 389 2.45 36.65 4.86
C PHE A 389 1.71 37.85 4.22
N ASP A 390 1.58 37.89 2.89
CA ASP A 390 0.86 38.93 2.17
C ASP A 390 -0.61 38.93 2.60
N LEU A 391 -1.26 37.76 2.60
CA LEU A 391 -2.65 37.63 3.03
C LEU A 391 -2.89 38.17 4.45
N THR A 392 -2.03 37.80 5.41
CA THR A 392 -2.19 38.24 6.80
C THR A 392 -1.82 39.70 7.01
N SER A 393 -0.90 40.24 6.19
CA SER A 393 -0.52 41.64 6.22
C SER A 393 -1.64 42.58 5.71
N GLU A 394 -2.30 42.16 4.63
CA GLU A 394 -3.37 42.96 4.00
C GLU A 394 -4.71 42.87 4.76
N ASN A 395 -4.94 41.77 5.48
CA ASN A 395 -6.23 41.48 6.10
C ASN A 395 -6.19 41.46 7.63
N ARG A 396 -5.35 42.27 8.24
CA ARG A 396 -5.27 42.41 9.70
C ARG A 396 -6.61 42.82 10.30
N GLY A 397 -7.04 42.17 11.36
CA GLY A 397 -8.32 42.40 12.04
C GLY A 397 -9.51 41.66 11.39
N ARG A 398 -9.34 41.01 10.24
CA ARG A 398 -10.37 40.16 9.63
C ARG A 398 -10.26 38.72 10.16
N ASN A 399 -11.36 37.97 10.05
CA ASN A 399 -11.37 36.55 10.37
C ASN A 399 -10.90 35.76 9.15
N LEU A 400 -10.07 34.76 9.42
CA LEU A 400 -9.58 33.81 8.42
C LEU A 400 -10.12 32.42 8.76
N ALA A 401 -11.23 32.06 8.15
CA ALA A 401 -11.88 30.80 8.39
C ALA A 401 -11.07 29.63 7.83
N ILE A 402 -10.97 28.57 8.62
CA ILE A 402 -10.36 27.29 8.24
C ILE A 402 -11.49 26.33 7.90
N VAL A 403 -11.56 25.98 6.63
CA VAL A 403 -12.57 25.10 6.06
C VAL A 403 -11.96 23.74 5.82
N TRP A 404 -12.53 22.69 6.41
CA TRP A 404 -12.17 21.31 6.16
C TRP A 404 -13.33 20.63 5.43
N GLY A 405 -13.12 20.34 4.15
CA GLY A 405 -14.21 19.94 3.25
C GLY A 405 -15.26 21.07 3.13
N ASP A 406 -16.48 20.82 3.60
CA ASP A 406 -17.57 21.82 3.60
C ASP A 406 -17.87 22.39 5.01
N LYS A 407 -16.99 22.15 5.99
CA LYS A 407 -17.20 22.50 7.39
C LYS A 407 -16.18 23.54 7.83
N VAL A 408 -16.63 24.62 8.40
CA VAL A 408 -15.74 25.55 9.10
C VAL A 408 -15.43 24.98 10.48
N ILE A 409 -14.16 24.69 10.72
CA ILE A 409 -13.67 24.10 11.97
C ILE A 409 -13.11 25.13 12.94
N SER A 410 -12.62 26.25 12.41
CA SER A 410 -12.09 27.37 13.20
C SER A 410 -12.20 28.66 12.38
N ASN A 411 -12.35 29.78 13.06
CA ASN A 411 -12.48 31.09 12.43
C ASN A 411 -11.75 32.16 13.25
N PRO A 412 -10.39 32.05 13.34
CA PRO A 412 -9.59 32.98 14.12
C PRO A 412 -9.47 34.37 13.47
N VAL A 413 -9.28 35.40 14.29
CA VAL A 413 -8.93 36.74 13.84
C VAL A 413 -7.45 36.80 13.50
N ILE A 414 -7.10 37.47 12.41
CA ILE A 414 -5.71 37.79 12.05
C ILE A 414 -5.25 38.96 12.93
N ASN A 415 -4.44 38.66 13.95
CA ASN A 415 -3.93 39.72 14.86
C ASN A 415 -2.73 40.44 14.26
N ASP A 416 -1.75 39.68 13.78
CA ASP A 416 -0.50 40.18 13.22
C ASP A 416 -0.10 39.43 11.95
N PRO A 417 0.70 40.03 11.05
CA PRO A 417 1.28 39.33 9.92
C PRO A 417 2.12 38.12 10.35
N ILE A 418 1.88 36.96 9.74
CA ILE A 418 2.58 35.73 10.10
C ILE A 418 3.71 35.52 9.12
N ALA A 419 4.94 35.83 9.57
CA ALA A 419 6.16 35.55 8.83
C ALA A 419 6.75 34.18 9.21
N GLY A 420 7.52 33.58 8.31
CA GLY A 420 8.29 32.36 8.60
C GLY A 420 7.57 31.05 8.34
N GLY A 421 6.34 31.07 7.83
CA GLY A 421 5.67 29.90 7.27
C GLY A 421 5.31 28.78 8.27
N ARG A 422 5.20 29.12 9.58
CA ARG A 422 4.69 28.20 10.61
C ARG A 422 3.42 28.77 11.22
N ALA A 423 2.40 27.93 11.31
CA ALA A 423 1.13 28.32 11.88
C ALA A 423 0.47 27.16 12.62
N GLU A 424 -0.55 27.47 13.39
CA GLU A 424 -1.26 26.51 14.22
C GLU A 424 -2.77 26.67 14.01
N ILE A 425 -3.44 25.53 13.89
CA ILE A 425 -4.91 25.47 13.86
C ILE A 425 -5.39 25.09 15.24
N SER A 426 -5.95 26.05 15.95
CA SER A 426 -6.58 25.82 17.24
C SER A 426 -8.09 25.65 17.09
N GLY A 427 -8.68 24.77 17.89
CA GLY A 427 -10.11 24.47 17.85
C GLY A 427 -10.50 23.49 18.95
N SER A 428 -11.79 23.16 19.03
CA SER A 428 -12.28 22.16 19.96
C SER A 428 -12.08 20.73 19.43
N PHE A 429 -10.82 20.36 19.11
CA PHE A 429 -10.50 19.05 18.56
C PHE A 429 -10.36 17.98 19.63
N SER A 430 -10.84 16.79 19.34
CA SER A 430 -10.38 15.58 20.00
C SER A 430 -9.02 15.16 19.44
N GLU A 431 -8.31 14.29 20.15
CA GLU A 431 -7.04 13.71 19.67
C GLU A 431 -7.17 13.12 18.25
N GLN A 432 -8.19 12.30 18.04
CA GLN A 432 -8.43 11.64 16.75
C GLN A 432 -8.73 12.62 15.61
N GLU A 433 -9.43 13.73 15.90
CA GLU A 433 -9.69 14.78 14.90
C GLU A 433 -8.42 15.58 14.58
N ALA A 434 -7.61 15.89 15.58
CA ALA A 434 -6.33 16.56 15.34
C ALA A 434 -5.38 15.69 14.53
N ILE A 435 -5.31 14.38 14.82
CA ILE A 435 -4.54 13.43 14.01
C ILE A 435 -5.08 13.36 12.58
N ARG A 436 -6.40 13.22 12.41
CA ARG A 436 -7.03 13.16 11.07
C ARG A 436 -6.76 14.45 10.27
N LEU A 437 -6.93 15.62 10.89
CA LEU A 437 -6.68 16.90 10.24
C LEU A 437 -5.20 17.06 9.86
N ALA A 438 -4.28 16.70 10.77
CA ALA A 438 -2.85 16.72 10.48
C ALA A 438 -2.48 15.82 9.30
N ASN A 439 -3.07 14.62 9.23
CA ASN A 439 -2.86 13.70 8.10
C ASN A 439 -3.38 14.29 6.79
N VAL A 440 -4.60 14.84 6.77
CA VAL A 440 -5.17 15.48 5.56
C VAL A 440 -4.29 16.64 5.05
N ILE A 441 -3.74 17.44 5.96
CA ILE A 441 -2.84 18.54 5.60
C ILE A 441 -1.51 17.99 5.06
N SER A 442 -0.92 16.99 5.73
CA SER A 442 0.38 16.41 5.35
C SER A 442 0.32 15.59 4.06
N GLU A 443 -0.79 14.89 3.84
CA GLU A 443 -0.99 14.00 2.69
C GLU A 443 -1.41 14.76 1.42
N GLY A 444 -2.00 15.92 1.60
CA GLY A 444 -2.52 16.75 0.50
C GLY A 444 -3.90 16.32 -0.01
N ALA A 445 -4.47 17.17 -0.84
CA ALA A 445 -5.73 16.93 -1.53
C ALA A 445 -5.55 16.06 -2.77
N LEU A 446 -6.48 15.15 -3.02
CA LEU A 446 -6.51 14.42 -4.28
C LEU A 446 -6.71 15.41 -5.44
N PRO A 447 -5.81 15.41 -6.44
CA PRO A 447 -5.89 16.35 -7.57
C PRO A 447 -7.10 16.10 -8.46
N ILE A 448 -7.59 14.87 -8.48
CA ILE A 448 -8.76 14.43 -9.26
C ILE A 448 -9.74 13.69 -8.35
N PRO A 449 -11.05 13.87 -8.54
CA PRO A 449 -12.05 13.05 -7.89
C PRO A 449 -11.90 11.59 -8.33
N LEU A 450 -12.01 10.66 -7.39
CA LEU A 450 -11.91 9.23 -7.63
C LEU A 450 -13.23 8.55 -7.31
N SER A 451 -13.75 7.77 -8.26
CA SER A 451 -14.94 6.93 -8.08
C SER A 451 -14.55 5.45 -8.02
N VAL A 452 -15.23 4.65 -7.19
CA VAL A 452 -14.99 3.21 -7.14
C VAL A 452 -15.56 2.55 -8.40
N LEU A 453 -14.69 1.99 -9.22
CA LEU A 453 -15.07 1.20 -10.39
C LEU A 453 -15.31 -0.27 -10.01
N GLU A 454 -14.41 -0.83 -9.21
CA GLU A 454 -14.48 -2.23 -8.76
C GLU A 454 -13.96 -2.33 -7.32
N MET A 455 -14.62 -3.13 -6.51
CA MET A 455 -14.16 -3.49 -5.18
C MET A 455 -14.32 -4.98 -4.98
N ARG A 456 -13.23 -5.65 -4.57
CA ARG A 456 -13.23 -7.05 -4.17
C ARG A 456 -12.68 -7.17 -2.77
N PHE A 457 -13.38 -7.91 -1.95
CA PHE A 457 -12.93 -8.28 -0.61
C PHE A 457 -12.75 -9.80 -0.56
N ILE A 458 -11.57 -10.24 -0.14
CA ILE A 458 -11.24 -11.64 0.07
C ILE A 458 -11.07 -11.84 1.57
N GLY A 459 -11.94 -12.64 2.16
CA GLY A 459 -11.87 -12.94 3.60
C GLY A 459 -10.55 -13.65 3.95
N PRO A 460 -9.96 -13.38 5.12
CA PRO A 460 -8.71 -14.01 5.56
C PRO A 460 -8.77 -15.54 5.60
N THR A 461 -9.93 -16.11 5.93
CA THR A 461 -10.16 -17.57 5.97
C THR A 461 -9.98 -18.23 4.61
N LEU A 462 -10.48 -17.59 3.54
CA LEU A 462 -10.32 -18.08 2.16
C LEU A 462 -8.85 -18.06 1.72
N GLY A 463 -8.10 -17.06 2.14
CA GLY A 463 -6.68 -16.96 1.86
C GLY A 463 -5.89 -18.10 2.53
N ILE A 464 -6.14 -18.38 3.81
CA ILE A 464 -5.47 -19.46 4.57
C ILE A 464 -5.80 -20.83 3.96
N GLU A 465 -7.05 -21.10 3.64
CA GLU A 465 -7.46 -22.33 2.98
C GLU A 465 -6.77 -22.51 1.63
N SER A 466 -6.67 -21.43 0.83
CA SER A 466 -5.97 -21.44 -0.45
C SER A 466 -4.47 -21.74 -0.29
N ILE A 467 -3.81 -21.21 0.76
CA ILE A 467 -2.41 -21.52 1.07
C ILE A 467 -2.26 -23.00 1.42
N GLU A 468 -3.12 -23.50 2.30
CA GLU A 468 -3.04 -24.90 2.76
C GLU A 468 -3.22 -25.88 1.59
N VAL A 469 -4.23 -25.65 0.75
CA VAL A 469 -4.47 -26.45 -0.46
C VAL A 469 -3.31 -26.30 -1.44
N GLY A 470 -2.81 -25.07 -1.66
CA GLY A 470 -1.68 -24.81 -2.54
C GLY A 470 -0.39 -25.51 -2.09
N ILE A 471 -0.03 -25.43 -0.82
CA ILE A 471 1.16 -26.10 -0.26
C ILE A 471 1.02 -27.64 -0.38
N LYS A 472 -0.16 -28.18 -0.06
CA LYS A 472 -0.42 -29.62 -0.22
C LYS A 472 -0.27 -30.06 -1.68
N ALA A 473 -0.82 -29.29 -2.61
CA ALA A 473 -0.70 -29.58 -4.04
C ALA A 473 0.75 -29.55 -4.53
N VAL A 474 1.53 -28.52 -4.12
CA VAL A 474 2.97 -28.46 -4.41
C VAL A 474 3.71 -29.68 -3.85
N ALA A 475 3.48 -30.01 -2.57
CA ALA A 475 4.17 -31.12 -1.91
C ALA A 475 3.85 -32.47 -2.58
N ILE A 476 2.58 -32.73 -2.89
CA ILE A 476 2.16 -33.97 -3.56
C ILE A 476 2.75 -34.02 -4.97
N GLY A 477 2.63 -32.96 -5.77
CA GLY A 477 3.18 -32.93 -7.12
C GLY A 477 4.70 -33.14 -7.14
N PHE A 478 5.41 -32.43 -6.25
CA PHE A 478 6.86 -32.58 -6.08
C PHE A 478 7.28 -34.01 -5.70
N PHE A 479 6.59 -34.57 -4.72
CA PHE A 479 6.87 -35.93 -4.27
C PHE A 479 6.63 -37.02 -5.35
N LEU A 480 5.55 -36.85 -6.13
CA LEU A 480 5.26 -37.75 -7.26
C LEU A 480 6.35 -37.67 -8.34
N VAL A 481 6.81 -36.46 -8.66
CA VAL A 481 7.88 -36.24 -9.64
C VAL A 481 9.20 -36.87 -9.14
N MET A 482 9.56 -36.68 -7.87
CA MET A 482 10.76 -37.28 -7.29
C MET A 482 10.71 -38.82 -7.34
N ILE A 483 9.59 -39.42 -6.94
CA ILE A 483 9.42 -40.87 -7.01
C ILE A 483 9.59 -41.33 -8.46
N TYR A 484 8.95 -40.67 -9.43
CA TYR A 484 9.08 -41.02 -10.84
C TYR A 484 10.53 -40.97 -11.29
N MET A 485 11.27 -39.91 -10.97
CA MET A 485 12.67 -39.75 -11.37
C MET A 485 13.59 -40.80 -10.77
N ILE A 486 13.49 -41.10 -9.47
CA ILE A 486 14.27 -42.16 -8.82
C ILE A 486 13.93 -43.51 -9.42
N PHE A 487 12.64 -43.77 -9.65
CA PHE A 487 12.18 -45.05 -10.17
C PHE A 487 12.64 -45.30 -11.61
N TYR A 488 12.60 -44.25 -12.45
CA TYR A 488 12.94 -44.38 -13.87
C TYR A 488 14.45 -44.28 -14.13
N TYR A 489 15.13 -43.26 -13.55
CA TYR A 489 16.54 -42.95 -13.80
C TYR A 489 17.50 -43.36 -12.68
N ARG A 490 16.99 -43.93 -11.61
CA ARG A 490 17.78 -44.46 -10.46
C ARG A 490 18.75 -43.39 -9.90
N LEU A 491 20.06 -43.63 -10.00
CA LEU A 491 21.08 -42.68 -9.52
C LEU A 491 20.99 -41.31 -10.25
N GLY A 492 20.75 -41.33 -11.56
CA GLY A 492 20.49 -40.10 -12.31
C GLY A 492 19.28 -39.34 -11.76
N GLY A 493 18.19 -40.08 -11.47
CA GLY A 493 16.99 -39.54 -10.85
C GLY A 493 17.27 -38.89 -9.49
N PHE A 494 18.03 -39.52 -8.63
CA PHE A 494 18.44 -38.93 -7.34
C PHE A 494 19.24 -37.62 -7.51
N ILE A 495 20.15 -37.58 -8.50
CA ILE A 495 20.91 -36.36 -8.83
C ILE A 495 19.99 -35.26 -9.35
N ALA A 496 19.01 -35.60 -10.20
CA ALA A 496 18.01 -34.65 -10.68
C ALA A 496 17.16 -34.09 -9.53
N ASP A 497 16.73 -34.94 -8.61
CA ASP A 497 15.92 -34.53 -7.45
C ASP A 497 16.70 -33.60 -6.51
N LEU A 498 17.99 -33.90 -6.30
CA LEU A 498 18.85 -32.98 -5.55
C LEU A 498 19.00 -31.61 -6.24
N SER A 499 19.16 -31.62 -7.56
CA SER A 499 19.22 -30.37 -8.35
C SER A 499 17.89 -29.63 -8.33
N LEU A 500 16.76 -30.32 -8.35
CA LEU A 500 15.42 -29.75 -8.26
C LEU A 500 15.18 -29.10 -6.87
N LEU A 501 15.62 -29.75 -5.80
CA LEU A 501 15.50 -29.21 -4.46
C LEU A 501 16.30 -27.91 -4.33
N VAL A 502 17.54 -27.89 -4.83
CA VAL A 502 18.36 -26.67 -4.88
C VAL A 502 17.71 -25.58 -5.76
N ASN A 503 17.10 -25.96 -6.87
CA ASN A 503 16.36 -25.04 -7.74
C ASN A 503 15.29 -24.27 -6.97
N ILE A 504 14.44 -24.97 -6.22
CA ILE A 504 13.37 -24.35 -5.44
C ILE A 504 13.94 -23.40 -4.37
N ILE A 505 15.02 -23.80 -3.71
CA ILE A 505 15.70 -22.95 -2.70
C ILE A 505 16.22 -21.65 -3.34
N ILE A 506 16.89 -21.74 -4.49
CA ILE A 506 17.41 -20.58 -5.21
C ILE A 506 16.26 -19.69 -5.68
N LEU A 507 15.21 -20.29 -6.25
CA LEU A 507 14.03 -19.56 -6.72
C LEU A 507 13.35 -18.80 -5.57
N ALA A 508 13.11 -19.45 -4.43
CA ALA A 508 12.53 -18.84 -3.26
C ALA A 508 13.39 -17.67 -2.73
N ALA A 509 14.72 -17.86 -2.71
CA ALA A 509 15.66 -16.81 -2.30
C ALA A 509 15.63 -15.61 -3.23
N LEU A 510 15.59 -15.83 -4.56
CA LEU A 510 15.50 -14.76 -5.55
C LEU A 510 14.18 -13.97 -5.41
N LEU A 511 13.05 -14.67 -5.27
CA LEU A 511 11.75 -14.03 -5.08
C LEU A 511 11.72 -13.18 -3.80
N THR A 512 12.32 -13.69 -2.71
CA THR A 512 12.46 -12.94 -1.45
C THR A 512 13.36 -11.72 -1.60
N LEU A 513 14.51 -11.87 -2.26
CA LEU A 513 15.46 -10.79 -2.47
C LEU A 513 14.89 -9.66 -3.34
N MET A 514 14.08 -10.01 -4.34
CA MET A 514 13.41 -9.06 -5.23
C MET A 514 12.16 -8.44 -4.64
N ASP A 515 11.83 -8.78 -3.40
CA ASP A 515 10.65 -8.25 -2.71
C ASP A 515 9.34 -8.59 -3.43
N PHE A 516 9.31 -9.79 -4.02
CA PHE A 516 8.19 -10.21 -4.83
C PHE A 516 7.06 -10.81 -3.98
N THR A 517 5.82 -10.43 -4.33
CA THR A 517 4.63 -10.91 -3.63
C THR A 517 4.14 -12.21 -4.25
N LEU A 518 4.15 -13.30 -3.48
CA LEU A 518 3.68 -14.61 -3.89
C LEU A 518 2.15 -14.64 -3.97
N THR A 519 1.61 -14.92 -5.14
CA THR A 519 0.18 -15.06 -5.41
C THR A 519 -0.19 -16.52 -5.68
N LEU A 520 -1.48 -16.88 -5.65
CA LEU A 520 -1.93 -18.24 -5.97
C LEU A 520 -1.49 -18.68 -7.38
N PRO A 521 -1.63 -17.89 -8.44
CA PRO A 521 -1.01 -18.21 -9.74
C PRO A 521 0.51 -18.26 -9.70
N GLY A 522 1.17 -17.48 -8.83
CA GLY A 522 2.61 -17.56 -8.62
C GLY A 522 3.04 -18.94 -8.06
N ILE A 523 2.27 -19.51 -7.14
CA ILE A 523 2.47 -20.89 -6.66
C ILE A 523 2.33 -21.89 -7.83
N ALA A 524 1.31 -21.72 -8.69
CA ALA A 524 1.16 -22.56 -9.89
C ALA A 524 2.38 -22.43 -10.82
N GLY A 525 2.97 -21.25 -10.94
CA GLY A 525 4.22 -21.00 -11.67
C GLY A 525 5.41 -21.77 -11.08
N ILE A 526 5.52 -21.86 -9.76
CA ILE A 526 6.57 -22.67 -9.08
C ILE A 526 6.40 -24.16 -9.41
N ILE A 527 5.17 -24.68 -9.37
CA ILE A 527 4.88 -26.10 -9.71
C ILE A 527 5.25 -26.39 -11.16
N LEU A 528 4.84 -25.51 -12.07
CA LEU A 528 5.16 -25.65 -13.49
C LEU A 528 6.67 -25.64 -13.73
N THR A 529 7.39 -24.74 -13.08
CA THR A 529 8.85 -24.64 -13.19
C THR A 529 9.55 -25.91 -12.65
N ALA A 530 9.05 -26.49 -11.56
CA ALA A 530 9.57 -27.76 -11.06
C ALA A 530 9.43 -28.88 -12.09
N GLY A 531 8.30 -28.95 -12.80
CA GLY A 531 8.10 -29.88 -13.93
C GLY A 531 9.10 -29.66 -15.06
N MET A 532 9.29 -28.40 -15.49
CA MET A 532 10.26 -28.04 -16.55
C MET A 532 11.72 -28.31 -16.14
N ALA A 533 12.05 -28.17 -14.85
CA ALA A 533 13.39 -28.48 -14.35
C ALA A 533 13.71 -29.98 -14.44
N VAL A 534 12.71 -30.82 -14.20
CA VAL A 534 12.84 -32.28 -14.38
C VAL A 534 12.97 -32.63 -15.85
N ASP A 535 12.17 -32.04 -16.73
CA ASP A 535 12.21 -32.29 -18.17
C ASP A 535 13.60 -32.00 -18.78
N ALA A 536 14.23 -30.90 -18.38
CA ALA A 536 15.61 -30.61 -18.76
C ALA A 536 16.60 -31.72 -18.37
N ASN A 537 16.49 -32.28 -17.16
CA ASN A 537 17.33 -33.40 -16.72
C ASN A 537 17.01 -34.68 -17.48
N VAL A 538 15.74 -34.95 -17.81
CA VAL A 538 15.32 -36.09 -18.65
C VAL A 538 15.99 -36.04 -20.02
N ILE A 539 15.94 -34.88 -20.70
CA ILE A 539 16.60 -34.69 -22.01
C ILE A 539 18.10 -35.00 -21.90
N ILE A 540 18.76 -34.48 -20.85
CA ILE A 540 20.20 -34.73 -20.64
C ILE A 540 20.46 -36.24 -20.46
N TYR A 541 19.67 -36.94 -19.62
CA TYR A 541 19.90 -38.36 -19.31
C TYR A 541 19.60 -39.26 -20.50
N GLU A 542 18.63 -38.94 -21.33
CA GLU A 542 18.39 -39.67 -22.58
C GLU A 542 19.57 -39.49 -23.55
N ARG A 543 20.14 -38.27 -23.66
CA ARG A 543 21.35 -38.04 -24.45
C ARG A 543 22.57 -38.79 -23.91
N ILE A 544 22.76 -38.82 -22.59
CA ILE A 544 23.83 -39.63 -21.96
C ILE A 544 23.60 -41.11 -22.27
N ARG A 545 22.37 -41.59 -22.24
CA ARG A 545 22.00 -42.97 -22.53
C ARG A 545 22.32 -43.34 -23.99
N GLU A 546 21.98 -42.49 -24.94
CA GLU A 546 22.32 -42.66 -26.36
C GLU A 546 23.85 -42.80 -26.54
N GLU A 547 24.65 -41.94 -25.91
CA GLU A 547 26.11 -41.97 -25.99
C GLU A 547 26.71 -43.28 -25.35
N ILE A 548 26.09 -43.78 -24.28
CA ILE A 548 26.48 -45.08 -23.68
C ILE A 548 26.10 -46.23 -24.61
N GLU A 549 24.94 -46.21 -25.24
CA GLU A 549 24.48 -47.25 -26.18
C GLU A 549 25.36 -47.30 -27.47
N GLU A 550 25.98 -46.17 -27.84
CA GLU A 550 27.01 -46.09 -28.89
C GLU A 550 28.38 -46.68 -28.46
N GLY A 551 28.51 -47.17 -27.24
CA GLY A 551 29.73 -47.83 -26.74
C GLY A 551 30.80 -46.90 -26.20
N ARG A 552 30.49 -45.62 -25.92
CA ARG A 552 31.47 -44.68 -25.34
C ARG A 552 31.67 -44.89 -23.85
N ALA A 553 32.88 -44.61 -23.40
CA ALA A 553 33.17 -44.63 -21.96
C ALA A 553 32.28 -43.68 -21.19
N LEU A 554 31.81 -44.04 -19.99
CA LEU A 554 30.83 -43.33 -19.19
C LEU A 554 31.18 -41.84 -18.97
N SER A 555 32.45 -41.55 -18.65
CA SER A 555 32.89 -40.15 -18.45
C SER A 555 32.75 -39.31 -19.72
N ILE A 556 33.02 -39.90 -20.89
CA ILE A 556 32.87 -39.22 -22.21
C ILE A 556 31.38 -39.08 -22.54
N ALA A 557 30.59 -40.13 -22.30
CA ALA A 557 29.14 -40.11 -22.56
C ALA A 557 28.44 -39.03 -21.73
N VAL A 558 28.79 -38.85 -20.47
CA VAL A 558 28.26 -37.79 -19.60
C VAL A 558 28.61 -36.43 -20.20
N THR A 559 29.88 -36.16 -20.51
CA THR A 559 30.28 -34.85 -21.05
C THR A 559 29.55 -34.52 -22.35
N ARG A 560 29.50 -35.47 -23.29
CA ARG A 560 28.81 -35.26 -24.59
C ARG A 560 27.30 -35.17 -24.46
N GLY A 561 26.71 -35.95 -23.55
CA GLY A 561 25.27 -35.87 -23.31
C GLY A 561 24.83 -34.48 -22.85
N PHE A 562 25.59 -33.85 -21.94
CA PHE A 562 25.34 -32.44 -21.55
C PHE A 562 25.57 -31.46 -22.69
N GLU A 563 26.62 -31.63 -23.49
CA GLU A 563 26.93 -30.75 -24.63
C GLU A 563 25.86 -30.85 -25.71
N ASN A 564 25.41 -32.06 -26.07
CA ASN A 564 24.39 -32.28 -27.08
C ASN A 564 22.99 -31.83 -26.63
N ALA A 565 22.66 -31.93 -25.34
CA ALA A 565 21.40 -31.50 -24.78
C ALA A 565 21.30 -29.97 -24.64
N PHE A 566 22.45 -29.27 -24.55
CA PHE A 566 22.51 -27.84 -24.18
C PHE A 566 21.62 -26.95 -25.04
N TRP A 567 21.80 -27.00 -26.37
CA TRP A 567 21.05 -26.13 -27.27
C TRP A 567 19.56 -26.48 -27.31
N THR A 568 19.19 -27.74 -27.23
CA THR A 568 17.79 -28.19 -27.19
C THR A 568 17.08 -27.63 -25.95
N ILE A 569 17.74 -27.66 -24.78
CA ILE A 569 17.21 -27.12 -23.52
C ILE A 569 17.13 -25.59 -23.58
N MET A 570 18.16 -24.93 -24.15
CA MET A 570 18.17 -23.48 -24.31
C MET A 570 17.01 -23.00 -25.20
N ASP A 571 16.82 -23.62 -26.37
CA ASP A 571 15.76 -23.22 -27.30
C ASP A 571 14.37 -23.37 -26.70
N ALA A 572 14.10 -24.48 -26.04
CA ALA A 572 12.82 -24.74 -25.37
C ALA A 572 12.53 -23.70 -24.25
N ASN A 573 13.55 -23.37 -23.48
CA ASN A 573 13.38 -22.42 -22.35
C ASN A 573 13.36 -20.95 -22.80
N VAL A 574 14.11 -20.57 -23.86
CA VAL A 574 14.10 -19.22 -24.41
C VAL A 574 12.73 -18.87 -24.99
N THR A 575 12.07 -19.78 -25.71
CA THR A 575 10.71 -19.55 -26.24
C THR A 575 9.70 -19.29 -25.12
N THR A 576 9.77 -20.07 -24.04
CA THR A 576 8.90 -19.88 -22.86
C THR A 576 9.24 -18.58 -22.10
N LEU A 577 10.53 -18.23 -22.03
CA LEU A 577 10.99 -16.98 -21.40
C LEU A 577 10.46 -15.75 -22.14
N ILE A 578 10.46 -15.77 -23.49
CA ILE A 578 9.89 -14.69 -24.30
C ILE A 578 8.40 -14.52 -23.99
N ALA A 579 7.63 -15.62 -23.95
CA ALA A 579 6.22 -15.57 -23.57
C ALA A 579 6.03 -15.01 -22.13
N GLY A 580 6.87 -15.44 -21.19
CA GLY A 580 6.87 -14.94 -19.82
C GLY A 580 7.15 -13.43 -19.75
N ILE A 581 8.14 -12.92 -20.48
CA ILE A 581 8.48 -11.50 -20.53
C ILE A 581 7.31 -10.69 -21.11
N LEU A 582 6.65 -11.18 -22.15
CA LEU A 582 5.45 -10.53 -22.69
C LEU A 582 4.31 -10.49 -21.68
N MET A 583 4.09 -11.58 -20.93
CA MET A 583 3.09 -11.60 -19.84
C MET A 583 3.45 -10.66 -18.69
N ILE A 584 4.72 -10.44 -18.37
CA ILE A 584 5.15 -9.44 -17.38
C ILE A 584 4.82 -8.02 -17.87
N ARG A 585 5.01 -7.78 -19.16
CA ARG A 585 4.83 -6.44 -19.76
C ARG A 585 3.36 -6.08 -19.96
N LEU A 586 2.56 -7.03 -20.44
CA LEU A 586 1.16 -6.83 -20.80
C LEU A 586 0.18 -7.31 -19.71
N GLY A 587 0.60 -8.21 -18.83
CA GLY A 587 -0.25 -8.79 -17.80
C GLY A 587 -0.45 -7.89 -16.60
N ASN A 588 -1.65 -7.98 -16.00
CA ASN A 588 -2.04 -7.26 -14.79
C ASN A 588 -2.22 -8.24 -13.61
N GLY A 589 -2.00 -7.74 -12.38
CA GLY A 589 -2.29 -8.47 -11.14
C GLY A 589 -1.77 -9.91 -11.11
N PRO A 590 -2.66 -10.91 -11.02
CA PRO A 590 -2.31 -12.33 -10.88
C PRO A 590 -1.48 -12.89 -12.04
N ILE A 591 -1.75 -12.47 -13.28
CA ILE A 591 -1.02 -12.92 -14.48
C ILE A 591 0.45 -12.50 -14.39
N LYS A 592 0.71 -11.28 -13.94
CA LYS A 592 2.07 -10.78 -13.75
C LYS A 592 2.81 -11.57 -12.67
N GLY A 593 2.11 -11.97 -11.58
CA GLY A 593 2.65 -12.81 -10.54
C GLY A 593 3.14 -14.16 -11.07
N PHE A 594 2.28 -14.85 -11.82
CA PHE A 594 2.63 -16.10 -12.51
C PHE A 594 3.83 -15.93 -13.44
N ALA A 595 3.81 -14.90 -14.29
CA ALA A 595 4.86 -14.67 -15.28
C ALA A 595 6.24 -14.41 -14.65
N ILE A 596 6.31 -13.68 -13.54
CA ILE A 596 7.57 -13.42 -12.83
C ILE A 596 8.13 -14.70 -12.23
N THR A 597 7.30 -15.52 -11.55
CA THR A 597 7.75 -16.80 -11.00
C THR A 597 8.21 -17.75 -12.10
N LEU A 598 7.51 -17.78 -13.24
CA LEU A 598 7.89 -18.56 -14.41
C LEU A 598 9.25 -18.11 -14.98
N CYS A 599 9.45 -16.82 -15.23
CA CYS A 599 10.71 -16.33 -15.80
C CYS A 599 11.92 -16.60 -14.90
N TRP A 600 11.81 -16.29 -13.60
CA TRP A 600 12.89 -16.60 -12.65
C TRP A 600 13.06 -18.10 -12.46
N GLY A 601 11.98 -18.86 -12.50
CA GLY A 601 12.02 -20.31 -12.48
C GLY A 601 12.79 -20.89 -13.66
N ILE A 602 12.60 -20.37 -14.87
CA ILE A 602 13.37 -20.79 -16.05
C ILE A 602 14.86 -20.48 -15.88
N VAL A 603 15.20 -19.28 -15.40
CA VAL A 603 16.60 -18.89 -15.17
C VAL A 603 17.26 -19.80 -14.15
N THR A 604 16.59 -20.10 -13.03
CA THR A 604 17.11 -21.02 -12.02
C THR A 604 17.20 -22.46 -12.53
N THR A 605 16.24 -22.89 -13.34
CA THR A 605 16.25 -24.21 -13.98
C THR A 605 17.43 -24.39 -14.92
N LEU A 606 17.68 -23.44 -15.79
CA LEU A 606 18.84 -23.47 -16.69
C LEU A 606 20.15 -23.56 -15.90
N PHE A 607 20.26 -22.81 -14.81
CA PHE A 607 21.44 -22.90 -13.95
C PHE A 607 21.57 -24.28 -13.29
N THR A 608 20.50 -24.77 -12.67
CA THR A 608 20.57 -26.01 -11.88
C THR A 608 20.67 -27.26 -12.75
N SER A 609 19.98 -27.31 -13.90
CA SER A 609 20.05 -28.48 -14.78
C SER A 609 21.35 -28.54 -15.59
N LEU A 610 21.84 -27.40 -16.12
CA LEU A 610 23.04 -27.40 -16.96
C LEU A 610 24.35 -27.38 -16.18
N PHE A 611 24.39 -26.69 -15.04
CA PHE A 611 25.63 -26.56 -14.27
C PHE A 611 25.65 -27.44 -13.03
N LEU A 612 24.61 -27.43 -12.20
CA LEU A 612 24.61 -28.12 -10.94
C LEU A 612 24.42 -29.64 -11.13
N SER A 613 23.47 -30.06 -11.97
CA SER A 613 23.25 -31.46 -12.31
C SER A 613 24.47 -32.06 -13.00
N ARG A 614 25.14 -31.34 -13.91
CA ARG A 614 26.40 -31.74 -14.51
C ARG A 614 27.48 -31.95 -13.46
N LEU A 615 27.66 -31.03 -12.54
CA LEU A 615 28.63 -31.11 -11.48
C LEU A 615 28.41 -32.33 -10.59
N PHE A 616 27.17 -32.62 -10.19
CA PHE A 616 26.84 -33.77 -9.38
C PHE A 616 27.07 -35.07 -10.15
N MET A 617 26.76 -35.11 -11.45
CA MET A 617 26.97 -36.28 -12.30
C MET A 617 28.48 -36.54 -12.49
N GLU A 618 29.27 -35.53 -12.79
CA GLU A 618 30.73 -35.66 -12.89
C GLU A 618 31.38 -36.07 -11.57
N LEU A 619 30.87 -35.58 -10.43
CA LEU A 619 31.33 -36.01 -9.11
C LEU A 619 31.02 -37.48 -8.86
N ALA A 620 29.82 -37.95 -9.19
CA ALA A 620 29.41 -39.35 -9.03
C ALA A 620 30.27 -40.28 -9.88
N VAL A 621 30.51 -39.95 -11.15
CA VAL A 621 31.28 -40.78 -12.08
C VAL A 621 32.79 -40.76 -11.75
N ASN A 622 33.36 -39.56 -11.57
CA ASN A 622 34.82 -39.42 -11.48
C ASN A 622 35.39 -39.62 -10.06
N ARG A 623 34.59 -39.35 -9.00
CA ARG A 623 35.06 -39.45 -7.62
C ARG A 623 34.47 -40.58 -6.81
N MET A 624 33.15 -40.84 -6.98
CA MET A 624 32.47 -41.91 -6.24
C MET A 624 32.66 -43.28 -6.91
N GLY A 625 33.37 -43.36 -8.07
CA GLY A 625 33.72 -44.59 -8.75
C GLY A 625 32.49 -45.33 -9.32
N VAL A 626 31.49 -44.58 -9.74
CA VAL A 626 30.32 -45.18 -10.40
C VAL A 626 30.73 -45.61 -11.81
N HIS A 627 30.97 -46.88 -12.00
CA HIS A 627 31.40 -47.44 -13.29
C HIS A 627 30.24 -47.83 -14.21
N HIS A 628 29.03 -47.96 -13.67
CA HIS A 628 27.83 -48.32 -14.44
C HIS A 628 26.66 -47.40 -14.06
N LEU A 629 26.28 -46.53 -14.98
CA LEU A 629 25.10 -45.70 -14.85
C LEU A 629 23.91 -46.41 -15.51
N ASN A 630 23.03 -46.97 -14.71
CA ASN A 630 21.83 -47.61 -15.24
C ASN A 630 20.69 -46.59 -15.33
N LEU A 631 20.48 -46.05 -16.53
CA LEU A 631 19.43 -45.04 -16.84
C LEU A 631 18.16 -45.71 -17.40
N ARG A 632 17.93 -46.99 -17.14
CA ARG A 632 16.73 -47.72 -17.59
C ARG A 632 15.73 -47.91 -16.46
N PRO A 633 14.41 -47.89 -16.77
CA PRO A 633 13.38 -48.19 -15.78
C PRO A 633 13.60 -49.53 -15.08
N PHE A 634 13.16 -49.63 -13.82
CA PHE A 634 13.32 -50.81 -13.01
C PHE A 634 12.69 -52.08 -13.63
N PHE A 635 11.63 -51.91 -14.44
CA PHE A 635 10.89 -53.05 -15.06
C PHE A 635 11.49 -53.58 -16.38
N PHE A 636 12.34 -52.83 -17.05
CA PHE A 636 13.01 -53.36 -18.27
C PHE A 636 14.35 -53.98 -17.85
N GLY A 637 14.33 -55.31 -17.64
CA GLY A 637 15.48 -56.08 -17.23
C GLY A 637 16.70 -55.88 -18.14
N LYS A 638 17.90 -56.19 -17.61
CA LYS A 638 19.17 -56.16 -18.32
C LYS A 638 19.00 -56.79 -19.72
N LYS A 639 19.15 -55.98 -20.77
CA LYS A 639 19.61 -56.52 -22.03
C LYS A 639 21.04 -56.96 -21.76
N GLU A 640 21.29 -58.29 -21.74
CA GLU A 640 22.63 -58.83 -21.71
C GLU A 640 23.38 -58.22 -22.89
N THR A 641 24.36 -57.40 -22.61
CA THR A 641 25.38 -57.07 -23.59
C THR A 641 26.15 -58.33 -23.83
N THR A 642 25.84 -59.01 -24.92
CA THR A 642 26.70 -60.03 -25.49
C THR A 642 28.08 -59.41 -25.67
N ASN A 643 29.05 -59.88 -24.86
CA ASN A 643 30.46 -59.59 -25.10
C ASN A 643 30.83 -60.06 -26.51
N VAL A 644 31.23 -59.15 -27.36
CA VAL A 644 32.03 -59.43 -28.54
C VAL A 644 33.38 -58.80 -28.30
#